data_8356ea5e93715580a68225b989eda26c
#
_entry.id   8356ea5e93715580a68225b989eda26c
#
_cell.length_a   1.000
_cell.length_b   1.000
_cell.length_c   1.000
_cell.angle_alpha   90.00
_cell.angle_beta   90.00
_cell.angle_gamma   90.00
#
_symmetry.space_group_name_H-M   'P 1'
#
loop_
_entity.id
_entity.type
_entity.pdbx_description
1 polymer ?
#
loop_
_entity_poly.entity_id
_entity_poly.type
_entity_poly.pdbx_seq_one_letter_code
_entity_poly.pdbx_strand_id
1 'polypeptide(L)'
;MRPLLLLASIAAISAQPAVTFLRDVAPILNKTGCTSGPCHGAAKGKNGFKLSLRGYDPQFDYEALLYDLAGRRFNRADPGRSLMLAKPTQQVAHGGGLRFDKNSDYYKTIYNWIAQGVPFGDPEKDTVAAIEVQPKEIAMPKPGETAQVTVLARHKDGQTRDVTKEATVESNVPDVAKVDAQAKVSGERIGEATMLVRYQGKYATVPLTILNPKPGFVWKALPQHNFIDTHIDAKLQKLHIQPSGLADDATFLRRVTLDLTGQLPTPEEVRAFVADASPTKLKRSKMIDKLIARPAYTDYWTIKWGDLLQSSRKYLGEKGTFAFREWIRDSIATNKPYDKMVRELLTSRGSSYEDPAANFYRITREPKPTMEKTTQVFLGVRMVCAQCHDHPFERWTQNQYYEMSAFFSAVGLRSGYEIGEEIIYDQRTDYEMKHPKDSRIVKPEFLVASSVPVPIPNDDRRRDALATWLASKQNPFFAKAIANRVWSYFYGKGIIDPVDDIRASNPPVNPALLDALTKDLTDHNFDMQHLMRTIVNSRAYQASITPNEWNEKDADNFSHAAPRRMSAEALMDAVASAAGARPNFPEVPEDTSASQLPDPHVGRDGFLDLFGRPSRESACECERRADLSLPQALNLVNGRTISDAVADPKGRVAKLVLGGKTDAAIVEELYLSALSRLPNKAESERGQKYLAGGARTVRAQDLMWALLNSKGFLYIY
;
A
#
# COMPACT_ATOMS: atom_id res chain seq x y z
N MET A 1 54.14 51.52 -56.46
CA MET A 1 53.22 50.40 -56.57
C MET A 1 53.06 49.79 -55.16
N ARG A 2 51.93 50.03 -54.48
CA ARG A 2 51.57 49.42 -53.19
C ARG A 2 50.63 48.27 -53.48
N PRO A 3 50.80 47.07 -52.88
CA PRO A 3 49.82 46.00 -53.00
C PRO A 3 48.66 46.21 -51.98
N LEU A 4 47.45 46.19 -52.51
CA LEU A 4 46.21 46.09 -51.71
C LEU A 4 46.12 44.68 -51.11
N LEU A 5 46.14 44.56 -49.79
CA LEU A 5 45.74 43.33 -49.06
C LEU A 5 44.20 43.32 -48.94
N LEU A 6 43.55 42.40 -49.66
CA LEU A 6 42.16 42.07 -49.42
C LEU A 6 42.08 41.18 -48.16
N LEU A 7 41.55 41.73 -47.10
CA LEU A 7 41.11 40.92 -45.93
C LEU A 7 39.75 40.28 -46.25
N ALA A 8 39.73 38.98 -46.47
CA ALA A 8 38.53 38.19 -46.54
C ALA A 8 38.07 37.89 -45.10
N SER A 9 37.05 38.56 -44.64
CA SER A 9 36.36 38.25 -43.41
C SER A 9 35.56 36.92 -43.55
N ILE A 10 36.11 35.83 -43.03
CA ILE A 10 35.37 34.57 -42.84
C ILE A 10 34.38 34.80 -41.71
N ALA A 11 33.10 35.03 -42.03
CA ALA A 11 32.01 34.99 -41.06
C ALA A 11 31.92 33.54 -40.54
N ALA A 12 32.28 33.34 -39.29
CA ALA A 12 32.04 32.08 -38.60
C ALA A 12 30.53 31.86 -38.58
N ILE A 13 30.02 31.02 -39.46
CA ILE A 13 28.65 30.51 -39.36
C ILE A 13 28.61 29.68 -38.05
N SER A 14 28.03 30.25 -37.00
CA SER A 14 27.70 29.55 -35.80
C SER A 14 26.74 28.39 -36.18
N ALA A 15 27.29 27.19 -36.31
CA ALA A 15 26.50 26.01 -36.57
C ALA A 15 25.52 25.87 -35.39
N GLN A 16 24.22 25.96 -35.67
CA GLN A 16 23.22 25.62 -34.68
C GLN A 16 23.49 24.21 -34.15
N PRO A 17 23.44 23.99 -32.84
CA PRO A 17 23.68 22.66 -32.27
C PRO A 17 22.75 21.64 -32.93
N ALA A 18 23.32 20.48 -33.33
CA ALA A 18 22.55 19.44 -33.99
C ALA A 18 21.39 18.96 -33.08
N VAL A 19 20.18 18.97 -33.63
CA VAL A 19 18.99 18.43 -32.94
C VAL A 19 19.02 16.90 -33.05
N THR A 20 18.99 16.19 -31.94
CA THR A 20 19.03 14.71 -31.93
C THR A 20 17.73 14.09 -31.43
N PHE A 21 17.47 12.84 -31.84
CA PHE A 21 16.28 12.12 -31.38
C PHE A 21 16.30 11.93 -29.86
N LEU A 22 17.40 11.39 -29.34
CA LEU A 22 17.54 11.08 -27.92
C LEU A 22 17.35 12.29 -27.02
N ARG A 23 18.05 13.40 -27.37
CA ARG A 23 18.09 14.58 -26.50
C ARG A 23 16.87 15.49 -26.66
N ASP A 24 16.34 15.64 -27.88
CA ASP A 24 15.41 16.71 -28.20
C ASP A 24 14.02 16.20 -28.64
N VAL A 25 13.94 15.14 -29.45
CA VAL A 25 12.65 14.69 -30.03
C VAL A 25 11.92 13.70 -29.17
N ALA A 26 12.60 12.68 -28.63
CA ALA A 26 11.97 11.68 -27.76
C ALA A 26 11.26 12.30 -26.53
N PRO A 27 11.84 13.29 -25.82
CA PRO A 27 11.16 14.00 -24.75
C PRO A 27 9.88 14.71 -25.20
N ILE A 28 9.88 15.35 -26.39
CA ILE A 28 8.69 16.00 -26.93
C ILE A 28 7.57 14.99 -27.20
N LEU A 29 7.88 13.83 -27.80
CA LEU A 29 6.91 12.76 -28.04
C LEU A 29 6.28 12.25 -26.74
N ASN A 30 7.08 12.16 -25.70
CA ASN A 30 6.60 11.75 -24.38
C ASN A 30 5.73 12.83 -23.73
N LYS A 31 6.19 14.08 -23.66
CA LYS A 31 5.46 15.23 -23.09
C LYS A 31 4.12 15.46 -23.76
N THR A 32 4.07 15.38 -25.06
CA THR A 32 2.85 15.60 -25.86
C THR A 32 1.91 14.40 -25.90
N GLY A 33 2.30 13.28 -25.22
CA GLY A 33 1.48 12.09 -25.06
C GLY A 33 1.42 11.16 -26.27
N CYS A 34 2.30 11.32 -27.27
CA CYS A 34 2.37 10.41 -28.42
C CYS A 34 2.67 8.98 -27.99
N THR A 35 3.53 8.81 -26.95
CA THR A 35 3.93 7.53 -26.36
C THR A 35 2.98 7.02 -25.26
N SER A 36 1.85 7.69 -25.02
CA SER A 36 0.89 7.26 -24.00
C SER A 36 0.09 6.03 -24.42
N GLY A 37 -0.45 5.29 -23.44
CA GLY A 37 -1.26 4.07 -23.67
C GLY A 37 -2.47 4.27 -24.59
N PRO A 38 -3.29 5.35 -24.43
CA PRO A 38 -4.39 5.63 -25.36
C PRO A 38 -3.95 6.00 -26.79
N CYS A 39 -2.68 6.33 -26.99
CA CYS A 39 -2.09 6.70 -28.29
C CYS A 39 -1.18 5.58 -28.83
N HIS A 40 0.01 5.92 -29.29
CA HIS A 40 0.91 4.97 -29.95
C HIS A 40 1.68 4.07 -28.97
N GLY A 41 1.67 4.37 -27.65
CA GLY A 41 2.26 3.53 -26.62
C GLY A 41 1.41 2.31 -26.21
N ALA A 42 0.24 2.08 -26.81
CA ALA A 42 -0.57 0.87 -26.60
C ALA A 42 0.20 -0.38 -27.06
N ALA A 43 -0.13 -1.56 -26.51
CA ALA A 43 0.54 -2.82 -26.84
C ALA A 43 0.56 -3.12 -28.35
N LYS A 44 -0.54 -2.79 -29.06
CA LYS A 44 -0.66 -2.93 -30.53
C LYS A 44 -0.43 -1.60 -31.28
N GLY A 45 -0.05 -0.52 -30.59
CA GLY A 45 0.00 0.82 -31.17
C GLY A 45 -1.38 1.34 -31.59
N LYS A 46 -1.38 2.32 -32.52
CA LYS A 46 -2.59 2.90 -33.09
C LYS A 46 -2.48 2.93 -34.61
N ASN A 47 -3.43 2.32 -35.32
CA ASN A 47 -3.47 2.26 -36.78
C ASN A 47 -2.15 1.78 -37.43
N GLY A 48 -1.57 0.71 -36.88
CA GLY A 48 -0.30 0.13 -37.38
C GLY A 48 0.96 0.93 -37.05
N PHE A 49 0.88 1.96 -36.20
CA PHE A 49 2.05 2.68 -35.68
C PHE A 49 2.13 2.52 -34.16
N LYS A 50 3.23 1.93 -33.72
CA LYS A 50 3.52 1.68 -32.31
C LYS A 50 4.78 2.45 -31.90
N LEU A 51 4.74 3.00 -30.68
CA LEU A 51 5.89 3.52 -29.94
C LEU A 51 5.97 2.80 -28.59
N SER A 52 7.11 2.88 -27.95
CA SER A 52 7.27 2.35 -26.60
C SER A 52 6.43 3.17 -25.61
N LEU A 53 5.83 2.49 -24.62
CA LEU A 53 5.00 3.17 -23.62
C LEU A 53 5.84 4.17 -22.83
N ARG A 54 5.46 5.45 -22.89
CA ARG A 54 6.17 6.57 -22.24
C ARG A 54 7.64 6.71 -22.65
N GLY A 55 8.01 6.22 -23.85
CA GLY A 55 9.34 6.39 -24.41
C GLY A 55 10.44 5.59 -23.68
N TYR A 56 10.10 4.42 -23.08
CA TYR A 56 11.07 3.63 -22.33
C TYR A 56 12.16 2.99 -23.21
N ASP A 57 11.90 2.81 -24.50
CA ASP A 57 12.82 2.24 -25.49
C ASP A 57 13.02 3.22 -26.66
N PRO A 58 13.88 4.24 -26.50
CA PRO A 58 14.09 5.26 -27.54
C PRO A 58 14.63 4.70 -28.86
N GLN A 59 15.41 3.60 -28.80
CA GLN A 59 15.91 2.94 -29.99
C GLN A 59 14.76 2.34 -30.82
N PHE A 60 13.86 1.61 -30.15
CA PHE A 60 12.66 1.08 -30.77
C PHE A 60 11.79 2.19 -31.37
N ASP A 61 11.60 3.29 -30.63
CA ASP A 61 10.78 4.43 -31.09
C ASP A 61 11.37 5.09 -32.33
N TYR A 62 12.69 5.25 -32.38
CA TYR A 62 13.40 5.78 -33.51
C TYR A 62 13.27 4.86 -34.73
N GLU A 63 13.50 3.57 -34.58
CA GLU A 63 13.38 2.58 -35.64
C GLU A 63 11.94 2.50 -36.18
N ALA A 64 10.94 2.49 -35.30
CA ALA A 64 9.54 2.53 -35.68
C ALA A 64 9.15 3.77 -36.46
N LEU A 65 9.76 4.92 -36.16
CA LEU A 65 9.55 6.15 -36.92
C LEU A 65 10.17 6.09 -38.31
N LEU A 66 11.36 5.52 -38.44
CA LEU A 66 12.14 5.55 -39.70
C LEU A 66 11.79 4.40 -40.64
N TYR A 67 11.66 3.18 -40.10
CA TYR A 67 11.63 1.97 -40.90
C TYR A 67 10.24 1.37 -41.07
N ASP A 68 9.35 1.53 -40.10
CA ASP A 68 7.96 1.07 -40.22
C ASP A 68 7.25 1.90 -41.31
N LEU A 69 6.88 1.28 -42.43
CA LEU A 69 6.34 1.96 -43.60
C LEU A 69 7.28 3.11 -44.06
N ALA A 70 8.51 2.75 -44.43
CA ALA A 70 9.59 3.66 -44.80
C ALA A 70 9.10 4.82 -45.71
N GLY A 71 9.54 6.04 -45.40
CA GLY A 71 9.15 7.26 -46.13
C GLY A 71 7.75 7.80 -45.85
N ARG A 72 6.90 7.12 -45.08
CA ARG A 72 5.54 7.58 -44.81
C ARG A 72 5.48 8.75 -43.82
N ARG A 73 6.34 8.78 -42.80
CA ARG A 73 6.26 9.75 -41.71
C ARG A 73 7.06 11.01 -41.95
N PHE A 74 8.09 10.93 -42.76
CA PHE A 74 9.02 12.02 -43.03
C PHE A 74 9.03 12.41 -44.50
N ASN A 75 9.00 13.71 -44.76
CA ASN A 75 9.37 14.31 -46.05
C ASN A 75 10.63 15.14 -45.83
N ARG A 76 11.79 14.61 -46.18
CA ARG A 76 13.09 15.27 -45.96
C ARG A 76 13.32 16.43 -46.93
N ALA A 77 12.67 16.42 -48.08
CA ALA A 77 12.75 17.52 -49.07
C ALA A 77 11.90 18.72 -48.62
N ASP A 78 10.78 18.47 -47.94
CA ASP A 78 9.91 19.50 -47.37
C ASP A 78 9.46 19.04 -45.99
N PRO A 79 10.25 19.28 -44.92
CA PRO A 79 9.96 18.83 -43.57
C PRO A 79 8.58 19.24 -43.07
N GLY A 80 8.06 20.42 -43.46
CA GLY A 80 6.75 20.91 -43.05
C GLY A 80 5.58 20.04 -43.51
N ARG A 81 5.75 19.24 -44.57
CA ARG A 81 4.75 18.30 -45.11
C ARG A 81 4.87 16.89 -44.50
N SER A 82 5.78 16.67 -43.56
CA SER A 82 5.91 15.39 -42.85
C SER A 82 4.66 15.07 -42.05
N LEU A 83 4.15 13.83 -42.14
CA LEU A 83 2.99 13.39 -41.32
C LEU A 83 3.28 13.47 -39.82
N MET A 84 4.53 13.35 -39.41
CA MET A 84 4.97 13.52 -38.03
C MET A 84 4.75 14.95 -37.48
N LEU A 85 4.63 15.95 -38.36
CA LEU A 85 4.28 17.33 -38.01
C LEU A 85 2.81 17.64 -38.32
N ALA A 86 2.31 17.21 -39.49
CA ALA A 86 0.97 17.54 -39.95
C ALA A 86 -0.13 16.92 -39.10
N LYS A 87 0.04 15.69 -38.58
CA LYS A 87 -0.96 15.02 -37.73
C LYS A 87 -1.06 15.64 -36.34
N PRO A 88 0.01 15.80 -35.54
CA PRO A 88 -0.03 16.39 -34.22
C PRO A 88 -0.52 17.84 -34.19
N THR A 89 -0.34 18.58 -35.27
CA THR A 89 -0.85 19.96 -35.46
C THR A 89 -2.23 20.03 -36.09
N GLN A 90 -2.89 18.90 -36.33
CA GLN A 90 -4.20 18.79 -36.99
C GLN A 90 -4.29 19.43 -38.41
N GLN A 91 -3.17 19.61 -39.08
CA GLN A 91 -3.19 19.96 -40.54
C GLN A 91 -3.75 18.81 -41.37
N VAL A 92 -3.69 17.59 -40.84
CA VAL A 92 -4.32 16.38 -41.36
C VAL A 92 -5.07 15.70 -40.20
N ALA A 93 -6.17 15.07 -40.49
CA ALA A 93 -7.01 14.39 -39.48
C ALA A 93 -6.18 13.45 -38.60
N HIS A 94 -6.29 13.63 -37.26
CA HIS A 94 -5.58 12.90 -36.25
C HIS A 94 -6.49 12.50 -35.10
N GLY A 95 -6.72 11.20 -34.90
CA GLY A 95 -7.56 10.69 -33.84
C GLY A 95 -7.07 11.02 -32.41
N GLY A 96 -5.79 11.41 -32.28
CA GLY A 96 -5.21 11.91 -31.03
C GLY A 96 -5.48 13.39 -30.76
N GLY A 97 -6.11 14.13 -31.68
CA GLY A 97 -6.33 15.57 -31.55
C GLY A 97 -5.08 16.41 -31.73
N LEU A 98 -5.18 17.70 -31.39
CA LEU A 98 -4.06 18.65 -31.36
C LEU A 98 -3.09 18.29 -30.22
N ARG A 99 -1.80 18.19 -30.53
CA ARG A 99 -0.75 17.87 -29.57
C ARG A 99 0.16 19.05 -29.27
N PHE A 100 0.46 19.84 -30.30
CA PHE A 100 1.22 21.10 -30.20
C PHE A 100 0.88 22.02 -31.36
N ASP A 101 1.07 23.31 -31.16
CA ASP A 101 0.82 24.34 -32.17
C ASP A 101 1.97 24.38 -33.22
N LYS A 102 1.63 24.79 -34.45
CA LYS A 102 2.61 24.94 -35.53
C LYS A 102 3.71 26.00 -35.25
N ASN A 103 3.40 26.97 -34.40
CA ASN A 103 4.36 28.02 -34.02
C ASN A 103 5.17 27.66 -32.77
N SER A 104 4.86 26.51 -32.10
CA SER A 104 5.53 26.09 -30.88
C SER A 104 7.00 25.72 -31.09
N ASP A 105 7.76 25.78 -30.00
CA ASP A 105 9.15 25.32 -30.01
C ASP A 105 9.24 23.82 -30.33
N TYR A 106 8.26 23.02 -29.94
CA TYR A 106 8.16 21.59 -30.26
C TYR A 106 8.08 21.33 -31.76
N TYR A 107 7.26 22.10 -32.47
CA TYR A 107 7.19 22.02 -33.94
C TYR A 107 8.54 22.37 -34.57
N LYS A 108 9.17 23.48 -34.16
CA LYS A 108 10.44 23.93 -34.68
C LYS A 108 11.56 22.92 -34.47
N THR A 109 11.61 22.32 -33.27
CA THR A 109 12.60 21.29 -32.93
C THR A 109 12.44 20.07 -33.82
N ILE A 110 11.22 19.53 -33.98
CA ILE A 110 10.96 18.35 -34.82
C ILE A 110 11.23 18.69 -36.31
N TYR A 111 10.84 19.89 -36.76
CA TYR A 111 11.14 20.36 -38.12
C TYR A 111 12.63 20.40 -38.42
N ASN A 112 13.42 21.00 -37.52
CA ASN A 112 14.88 21.09 -37.65
C ASN A 112 15.53 19.71 -37.60
N TRP A 113 15.07 18.82 -36.77
CA TRP A 113 15.52 17.42 -36.70
C TRP A 113 15.32 16.69 -38.04
N ILE A 114 14.17 16.87 -38.69
CA ILE A 114 13.87 16.27 -40.00
C ILE A 114 14.76 16.91 -41.07
N ALA A 115 14.92 18.23 -41.06
CA ALA A 115 15.76 18.97 -42.00
C ALA A 115 17.24 18.58 -41.90
N GLN A 116 17.71 18.24 -40.69
CA GLN A 116 19.10 17.80 -40.43
C GLN A 116 19.33 16.30 -40.70
N GLY A 117 18.36 15.58 -41.29
CA GLY A 117 18.51 14.19 -41.69
C GLY A 117 18.17 13.17 -40.62
N VAL A 118 17.40 13.56 -39.59
CA VAL A 118 16.90 12.73 -38.51
C VAL A 118 18.00 12.01 -37.69
N PRO A 119 19.02 12.69 -37.16
CA PRO A 119 20.10 12.04 -36.41
C PRO A 119 19.56 11.43 -35.09
N PHE A 120 20.03 10.20 -34.75
CA PHE A 120 19.63 9.52 -33.50
C PHE A 120 20.21 10.21 -32.27
N GLY A 121 21.46 10.60 -32.33
CA GLY A 121 22.24 11.09 -31.21
C GLY A 121 23.27 10.08 -30.70
N ASP A 122 24.10 10.51 -29.77
CA ASP A 122 25.12 9.66 -29.13
C ASP A 122 24.63 9.21 -27.76
N PRO A 123 24.33 7.90 -27.53
CA PRO A 123 23.87 7.41 -26.24
C PRO A 123 24.79 7.71 -25.05
N GLU A 124 26.11 7.85 -25.31
CA GLU A 124 27.09 8.15 -24.25
C GLU A 124 27.15 9.64 -23.89
N LYS A 125 26.55 10.51 -24.71
CA LYS A 125 26.45 11.94 -24.43
C LYS A 125 25.04 12.41 -24.16
N ASP A 126 24.09 12.05 -25.04
CA ASP A 126 22.73 12.59 -25.06
C ASP A 126 21.80 11.96 -24.01
N THR A 127 22.20 10.81 -23.41
CA THR A 127 21.38 10.16 -22.38
C THR A 127 21.46 10.94 -21.05
N VAL A 128 20.30 11.05 -20.38
CA VAL A 128 20.19 11.72 -19.06
C VAL A 128 20.75 10.82 -17.96
N ALA A 129 21.75 11.31 -17.26
CA ALA A 129 22.34 10.65 -16.08
C ALA A 129 21.48 10.87 -14.83
N ALA A 130 21.02 12.11 -14.59
CA ALA A 130 20.21 12.48 -13.44
C ALA A 130 19.34 13.70 -13.73
N ILE A 131 18.26 13.87 -12.96
CA ILE A 131 17.51 15.13 -12.92
C ILE A 131 17.62 15.78 -11.54
N GLU A 132 17.67 17.08 -11.53
CA GLU A 132 17.57 17.90 -10.33
C GLU A 132 16.32 18.79 -10.43
N VAL A 133 15.57 18.89 -9.32
CA VAL A 133 14.32 19.64 -9.28
C VAL A 133 14.41 20.73 -8.21
N GLN A 134 13.92 21.91 -8.52
CA GLN A 134 13.86 23.05 -7.63
C GLN A 134 12.46 23.66 -7.66
N PRO A 135 11.94 24.09 -6.48
CA PRO A 135 12.52 23.92 -5.14
C PRO A 135 12.47 22.46 -4.67
N LYS A 136 13.22 22.13 -3.63
CA LYS A 136 13.20 20.77 -3.03
C LYS A 136 11.94 20.47 -2.23
N GLU A 137 11.27 21.51 -1.74
CA GLU A 137 10.01 21.47 -1.00
C GLU A 137 9.21 22.73 -1.34
N ILE A 138 7.90 22.62 -1.42
CA ILE A 138 6.96 23.74 -1.62
C ILE A 138 6.12 23.89 -0.36
N ALA A 139 6.16 25.08 0.27
CA ALA A 139 5.28 25.44 1.38
C ALA A 139 4.44 26.66 0.98
N MET A 140 3.13 26.48 0.99
CA MET A 140 2.16 27.55 0.71
C MET A 140 1.42 27.94 1.98
N PRO A 141 1.39 29.22 2.36
CA PRO A 141 0.72 29.65 3.59
C PRO A 141 -0.80 29.53 3.53
N LYS A 142 -1.38 29.42 2.32
CA LYS A 142 -2.84 29.29 2.12
C LYS A 142 -3.15 28.73 0.72
N PRO A 143 -4.37 28.22 0.48
CA PRO A 143 -4.87 27.95 -0.86
C PRO A 143 -4.87 29.19 -1.76
N GLY A 144 -4.75 28.99 -3.07
CA GLY A 144 -4.67 30.05 -4.08
C GLY A 144 -3.25 30.56 -4.37
N GLU A 145 -2.25 30.15 -3.59
CA GLU A 145 -0.83 30.45 -3.87
C GLU A 145 -0.31 29.59 -5.01
N THR A 146 0.76 30.05 -5.66
CA THR A 146 1.39 29.33 -6.75
C THR A 146 2.90 29.22 -6.59
N ALA A 147 3.50 28.16 -7.11
CA ALA A 147 4.94 27.96 -7.13
C ALA A 147 5.40 27.44 -8.49
N GLN A 148 6.60 27.84 -8.94
CA GLN A 148 7.20 27.32 -10.16
C GLN A 148 8.13 26.16 -9.81
N VAL A 149 7.97 25.04 -10.50
CA VAL A 149 8.92 23.90 -10.47
C VAL A 149 9.85 24.04 -11.66
N THR A 150 11.15 23.96 -11.42
CA THR A 150 12.20 23.93 -12.46
C THR A 150 12.88 22.57 -12.46
N VAL A 151 13.10 22.03 -13.65
CA VAL A 151 13.71 20.70 -13.84
C VAL A 151 14.99 20.85 -14.64
N LEU A 152 16.12 20.48 -14.04
CA LEU A 152 17.44 20.48 -14.68
C LEU A 152 17.85 19.03 -14.96
N ALA A 153 18.14 18.70 -16.20
CA ALA A 153 18.68 17.40 -16.60
C ALA A 153 20.19 17.49 -16.77
N ARG A 154 20.93 16.62 -16.08
CA ARG A 154 22.35 16.42 -16.29
C ARG A 154 22.55 15.23 -17.22
N HIS A 155 23.16 15.45 -18.37
CA HIS A 155 23.47 14.42 -19.35
C HIS A 155 24.76 13.67 -19.00
N LYS A 156 25.02 12.54 -19.66
CA LYS A 156 26.24 11.72 -19.45
C LYS A 156 27.53 12.47 -19.81
N ASP A 157 27.47 13.40 -20.76
CA ASP A 157 28.59 14.29 -21.12
C ASP A 157 28.91 15.36 -20.06
N GLY A 158 28.13 15.41 -18.96
CA GLY A 158 28.26 16.37 -17.87
C GLY A 158 27.50 17.69 -18.10
N GLN A 159 26.94 17.92 -19.27
CA GLN A 159 26.18 19.15 -19.54
C GLN A 159 24.86 19.14 -18.76
N THR A 160 24.46 20.31 -18.26
CA THR A 160 23.18 20.53 -17.60
C THR A 160 22.27 21.39 -18.44
N ARG A 161 21.02 21.00 -18.61
CA ARG A 161 20.02 21.70 -19.42
C ARG A 161 18.73 21.87 -18.62
N ASP A 162 18.08 23.04 -18.76
CA ASP A 162 16.72 23.23 -18.29
C ASP A 162 15.75 22.49 -19.23
N VAL A 163 15.04 21.52 -18.66
CA VAL A 163 14.07 20.66 -19.36
C VAL A 163 12.66 20.78 -18.78
N THR A 164 12.39 21.88 -18.09
CA THR A 164 11.11 22.12 -17.41
C THR A 164 9.92 21.98 -18.35
N LYS A 165 10.03 22.46 -19.58
CA LYS A 165 8.96 22.38 -20.58
C LYS A 165 8.74 20.96 -21.08
N GLU A 166 9.79 20.17 -21.22
CA GLU A 166 9.76 18.78 -21.72
C GLU A 166 9.50 17.77 -20.58
N ALA A 167 9.81 18.11 -19.34
CA ALA A 167 9.54 17.24 -18.19
C ALA A 167 8.03 17.13 -17.92
N THR A 168 7.61 15.98 -17.45
CA THR A 168 6.24 15.77 -16.95
C THR A 168 6.25 16.04 -15.44
N VAL A 169 5.40 16.96 -14.98
CA VAL A 169 5.18 17.23 -13.57
C VAL A 169 3.71 16.99 -13.27
N GLU A 170 3.42 16.13 -12.29
CA GLU A 170 2.05 15.72 -11.91
C GLU A 170 1.91 15.73 -10.40
N SER A 171 0.74 16.12 -9.90
CA SER A 171 0.40 15.98 -8.47
C SER A 171 -0.17 14.60 -8.18
N ASN A 172 0.26 13.96 -7.08
CA ASN A 172 -0.35 12.71 -6.62
C ASN A 172 -1.73 12.93 -5.97
N VAL A 173 -2.04 14.19 -5.55
CA VAL A 173 -3.34 14.59 -4.97
C VAL A 173 -3.85 15.84 -5.68
N PRO A 174 -4.50 15.71 -6.87
CA PRO A 174 -4.94 16.87 -7.66
C PRO A 174 -5.91 17.81 -6.96
N ASP A 175 -6.65 17.29 -5.96
CA ASP A 175 -7.57 18.11 -5.14
C ASP A 175 -6.84 19.05 -4.17
N VAL A 176 -5.59 18.73 -3.83
CA VAL A 176 -4.75 19.60 -2.98
C VAL A 176 -3.97 20.58 -3.83
N ALA A 177 -3.36 20.10 -4.93
CA ALA A 177 -2.60 20.96 -5.82
C ALA A 177 -2.69 20.49 -7.27
N LYS A 178 -2.82 21.43 -8.22
CA LYS A 178 -2.78 21.21 -9.66
C LYS A 178 -1.48 21.70 -10.26
N VAL A 179 -1.12 21.12 -11.40
CA VAL A 179 0.09 21.51 -12.15
C VAL A 179 -0.30 21.78 -13.61
N ASP A 180 0.14 22.91 -14.13
CA ASP A 180 -0.08 23.26 -15.55
C ASP A 180 1.02 22.69 -16.48
N ALA A 181 0.88 22.93 -17.77
CA ALA A 181 1.82 22.46 -18.78
C ALA A 181 3.24 23.05 -18.65
N GLN A 182 3.37 24.21 -17.97
CA GLN A 182 4.61 24.92 -17.72
C GLN A 182 5.24 24.56 -16.37
N ALA A 183 4.72 23.52 -15.70
CA ALA A 183 5.15 23.07 -14.38
C ALA A 183 4.91 24.11 -13.24
N LYS A 184 3.93 25.01 -13.43
CA LYS A 184 3.47 25.90 -12.38
C LYS A 184 2.44 25.17 -11.52
N VAL A 185 2.69 25.10 -10.24
CA VAL A 185 1.86 24.43 -9.23
C VAL A 185 0.92 25.45 -8.60
N SER A 186 -0.37 25.13 -8.56
CA SER A 186 -1.43 25.93 -7.91
C SER A 186 -1.98 25.18 -6.71
N GLY A 187 -1.99 25.79 -5.53
CA GLY A 187 -2.58 25.23 -4.31
C GLY A 187 -4.09 25.39 -4.32
N GLU A 188 -4.84 24.29 -4.28
CA GLU A 188 -6.31 24.28 -4.36
C GLU A 188 -6.97 24.23 -2.98
N ARG A 189 -6.48 23.39 -2.07
CA ARG A 189 -7.00 23.26 -0.70
C ARG A 189 -5.90 22.93 0.31
N ILE A 190 -6.20 23.15 1.58
CA ILE A 190 -5.33 22.76 2.70
C ILE A 190 -5.02 21.26 2.62
N GLY A 191 -3.75 20.91 2.86
CA GLY A 191 -3.28 19.53 2.87
C GLY A 191 -1.88 19.37 2.31
N GLU A 192 -1.52 18.14 2.05
CA GLU A 192 -0.22 17.78 1.52
C GLU A 192 -0.39 17.06 0.19
N ALA A 193 0.55 17.28 -0.71
CA ALA A 193 0.68 16.59 -1.97
C ALA A 193 2.16 16.41 -2.32
N THR A 194 2.44 15.59 -3.31
CA THR A 194 3.79 15.43 -3.85
C THR A 194 3.74 15.63 -5.35
N MET A 195 4.61 16.49 -5.85
CA MET A 195 4.81 16.66 -7.29
C MET A 195 5.75 15.56 -7.77
N LEU A 196 5.26 14.68 -8.63
CA LEU A 196 6.07 13.69 -9.32
C LEU A 196 6.64 14.32 -10.60
N VAL A 197 7.95 14.36 -10.70
CA VAL A 197 8.69 14.87 -11.86
C VAL A 197 9.32 13.72 -12.61
N ARG A 198 9.10 13.67 -13.93
CA ARG A 198 9.64 12.62 -14.80
C ARG A 198 10.30 13.23 -16.05
N TYR A 199 11.46 12.75 -16.38
CA TYR A 199 12.14 13.08 -17.61
C TYR A 199 13.08 11.95 -18.04
N GLN A 200 12.90 11.39 -19.24
CA GLN A 200 13.73 10.32 -19.83
C GLN A 200 14.06 9.17 -18.85
N GLY A 201 13.05 8.57 -18.23
CA GLY A 201 13.23 7.47 -17.28
C GLY A 201 13.82 7.84 -15.92
N LYS A 202 14.09 9.14 -15.67
CA LYS A 202 14.50 9.64 -14.36
C LYS A 202 13.30 10.22 -13.63
N TYR A 203 13.30 10.04 -12.30
CA TYR A 203 12.21 10.41 -11.41
C TYR A 203 12.73 11.26 -10.27
N ALA A 204 11.99 12.27 -9.88
CA ALA A 204 12.20 13.04 -8.66
C ALA A 204 10.85 13.44 -8.07
N THR A 205 10.85 13.79 -6.79
CA THR A 205 9.64 14.22 -6.10
C THR A 205 9.89 15.53 -5.37
N VAL A 206 8.85 16.38 -5.31
CA VAL A 206 8.86 17.62 -4.54
C VAL A 206 7.66 17.59 -3.59
N PRO A 207 7.86 17.47 -2.27
CA PRO A 207 6.79 17.59 -1.29
C PRO A 207 6.16 18.98 -1.35
N LEU A 208 4.84 19.03 -1.22
CA LEU A 208 4.08 20.27 -1.15
C LEU A 208 3.18 20.24 0.07
N THR A 209 3.18 21.33 0.83
CA THR A 209 2.33 21.54 1.99
C THR A 209 1.56 22.85 1.84
N ILE A 210 0.24 22.82 2.01
CA ILE A 210 -0.61 24.00 2.05
C ILE A 210 -1.19 24.11 3.46
N LEU A 211 -0.77 25.15 4.16
CA LEU A 211 -1.12 25.35 5.56
C LEU A 211 -2.57 25.85 5.74
N ASN A 212 -3.09 25.64 6.94
CA ASN A 212 -4.36 26.22 7.35
C ASN A 212 -4.14 27.71 7.68
N PRO A 213 -4.78 28.65 6.96
CA PRO A 213 -4.61 30.06 7.21
C PRO A 213 -5.36 30.56 8.45
N LYS A 214 -6.05 29.70 9.22
CA LYS A 214 -6.82 30.05 10.41
C LYS A 214 -5.92 30.77 11.44
N PRO A 215 -6.19 32.04 11.80
CA PRO A 215 -5.36 32.75 12.75
C PRO A 215 -5.58 32.25 14.19
N GLY A 216 -4.62 32.49 15.05
CA GLY A 216 -4.72 32.17 16.48
C GLY A 216 -4.28 30.77 16.88
N PHE A 217 -3.66 30.00 15.98
CA PHE A 217 -3.08 28.72 16.37
C PHE A 217 -1.95 28.90 17.38
N VAL A 218 -2.08 28.27 18.53
CA VAL A 218 -1.04 28.15 19.55
C VAL A 218 -0.85 26.68 19.87
N TRP A 219 0.34 26.17 19.60
CA TRP A 219 0.67 24.78 19.91
C TRP A 219 0.58 24.51 21.43
N LYS A 220 -0.22 23.53 21.80
CA LYS A 220 -0.30 23.05 23.19
C LYS A 220 0.33 21.66 23.25
N ALA A 221 1.52 21.55 23.81
CA ALA A 221 2.21 20.29 23.96
C ALA A 221 1.41 19.34 24.86
N LEU A 222 1.26 18.11 24.42
CA LEU A 222 0.66 17.02 25.19
C LEU A 222 1.78 16.08 25.68
N PRO A 223 1.57 15.37 26.81
CA PRO A 223 2.54 14.39 27.30
C PRO A 223 2.80 13.31 26.25
N GLN A 224 4.07 13.07 25.93
CA GLN A 224 4.49 12.02 24.99
C GLN A 224 4.67 10.71 25.73
N HIS A 225 4.23 9.61 25.11
CA HIS A 225 4.39 8.28 25.65
C HIS A 225 5.66 7.60 25.17
N ASN A 226 6.00 7.78 23.88
CA ASN A 226 7.21 7.26 23.26
C ASN A 226 7.62 8.10 22.02
N PHE A 227 8.65 7.65 21.28
CA PHE A 227 9.18 8.36 20.11
C PHE A 227 8.18 8.58 18.97
N ILE A 228 7.14 7.73 18.86
CA ILE A 228 6.08 7.90 17.85
C ILE A 228 5.42 9.26 18.02
N ASP A 229 5.09 9.61 19.26
CA ASP A 229 4.45 10.89 19.58
C ASP A 229 5.36 12.07 19.23
N THR A 230 6.67 11.93 19.43
CA THR A 230 7.65 12.97 19.07
C THR A 230 7.60 13.30 17.58
N HIS A 231 7.59 12.28 16.71
CA HIS A 231 7.56 12.47 15.26
C HIS A 231 6.20 12.94 14.74
N ILE A 232 5.12 12.49 15.35
CA ILE A 232 3.77 12.96 15.01
C ILE A 232 3.60 14.41 15.43
N ASP A 233 3.94 14.77 16.68
CA ASP A 233 3.81 16.12 17.20
C ASP A 233 4.64 17.13 16.41
N ALA A 234 5.88 16.79 16.06
CA ALA A 234 6.73 17.65 15.24
C ALA A 234 6.08 18.00 13.88
N LYS A 235 5.45 17.02 13.24
CA LYS A 235 4.72 17.24 11.99
C LYS A 235 3.44 18.05 12.21
N LEU A 236 2.62 17.69 13.19
CA LEU A 236 1.37 18.37 13.49
C LEU A 236 1.59 19.84 13.85
N GLN A 237 2.66 20.14 14.60
CA GLN A 237 3.04 21.52 14.92
C GLN A 237 3.37 22.32 13.67
N LYS A 238 4.15 21.74 12.73
CA LYS A 238 4.48 22.35 11.43
C LYS A 238 3.22 22.65 10.62
N LEU A 239 2.20 21.77 10.69
CA LEU A 239 0.95 21.87 9.92
C LEU A 239 -0.12 22.73 10.60
N HIS A 240 0.12 23.27 11.80
CA HIS A 240 -0.87 23.96 12.63
C HIS A 240 -2.09 23.08 12.97
N ILE A 241 -1.84 21.83 13.31
CA ILE A 241 -2.85 20.84 13.69
C ILE A 241 -2.64 20.49 15.17
N GLN A 242 -3.64 20.73 16.01
CA GLN A 242 -3.60 20.34 17.43
C GLN A 242 -4.13 18.90 17.59
N PRO A 243 -3.37 17.96 18.17
CA PRO A 243 -3.88 16.62 18.39
C PRO A 243 -5.01 16.58 19.41
N SER A 244 -5.89 15.58 19.28
CA SER A 244 -6.93 15.28 20.27
C SER A 244 -6.34 14.74 21.57
N GLY A 245 -7.03 14.91 22.68
CA GLY A 245 -6.70 14.29 23.96
C GLY A 245 -6.85 12.75 23.93
N LEU A 246 -6.53 12.11 25.05
CA LEU A 246 -6.69 10.65 25.18
C LEU A 246 -8.18 10.25 25.16
N ALA A 247 -8.49 9.10 24.61
CA ALA A 247 -9.75 8.42 24.80
C ALA A 247 -9.92 8.03 26.28
N ASP A 248 -11.17 7.89 26.72
CA ASP A 248 -11.47 7.31 28.04
C ASP A 248 -11.03 5.83 28.11
N ASP A 249 -10.99 5.29 29.32
CA ASP A 249 -10.45 3.96 29.56
C ASP A 249 -11.33 2.84 28.98
N ALA A 250 -12.63 3.00 28.92
CA ALA A 250 -13.54 2.01 28.33
C ALA A 250 -13.35 1.96 26.80
N THR A 251 -13.28 3.12 26.16
CA THR A 251 -12.97 3.26 24.73
C THR A 251 -11.60 2.69 24.39
N PHE A 252 -10.58 3.02 25.18
CA PHE A 252 -9.23 2.45 24.98
C PHE A 252 -9.24 0.93 25.11
N LEU A 253 -9.85 0.38 26.19
CA LEU A 253 -9.88 -1.06 26.41
C LEU A 253 -10.57 -1.80 25.27
N ARG A 254 -11.73 -1.30 24.80
CA ARG A 254 -12.44 -1.86 23.65
C ARG A 254 -11.57 -1.87 22.41
N ARG A 255 -10.95 -0.72 22.07
CA ARG A 255 -10.09 -0.56 20.89
C ARG A 255 -8.93 -1.54 20.92
N VAL A 256 -8.15 -1.53 21.99
CA VAL A 256 -6.92 -2.33 22.08
C VAL A 256 -7.20 -3.84 22.14
N THR A 257 -8.33 -4.25 22.77
CA THR A 257 -8.72 -5.67 22.80
C THR A 257 -9.13 -6.15 21.41
N LEU A 258 -9.94 -5.40 20.69
CA LEU A 258 -10.32 -5.71 19.30
C LEU A 258 -9.10 -5.72 18.37
N ASP A 259 -8.21 -4.74 18.47
CA ASP A 259 -7.05 -4.62 17.59
C ASP A 259 -5.99 -5.71 17.80
N LEU A 260 -5.78 -6.13 19.05
CA LEU A 260 -4.80 -7.16 19.36
C LEU A 260 -5.37 -8.58 19.28
N THR A 261 -6.65 -8.79 19.59
CA THR A 261 -7.21 -10.14 19.75
C THR A 261 -8.43 -10.43 18.87
N GLY A 262 -8.98 -9.44 18.18
CA GLY A 262 -10.23 -9.58 17.43
C GLY A 262 -11.49 -9.77 18.30
N GLN A 263 -11.36 -9.69 19.63
CA GLN A 263 -12.44 -9.97 20.59
C GLN A 263 -12.87 -8.70 21.33
N LEU A 264 -14.10 -8.72 21.87
CA LEU A 264 -14.55 -7.73 22.85
C LEU A 264 -13.97 -8.04 24.23
N PRO A 265 -13.68 -7.03 25.07
CA PRO A 265 -13.43 -7.27 26.50
C PRO A 265 -14.69 -7.76 27.17
N THR A 266 -14.55 -8.63 28.19
CA THR A 266 -15.71 -9.09 28.96
C THR A 266 -16.28 -7.97 29.84
N PRO A 267 -17.57 -8.01 30.24
CA PRO A 267 -18.14 -7.04 31.18
C PRO A 267 -17.34 -6.90 32.48
N GLU A 268 -16.81 -8.01 33.01
CA GLU A 268 -15.95 -8.03 34.19
C GLU A 268 -14.62 -7.30 33.97
N GLU A 269 -14.00 -7.52 32.83
CA GLU A 269 -12.76 -6.82 32.47
C GLU A 269 -12.98 -5.30 32.30
N VAL A 270 -14.10 -4.90 31.72
CA VAL A 270 -14.45 -3.49 31.60
C VAL A 270 -14.62 -2.85 32.97
N ARG A 271 -15.41 -3.48 33.87
CA ARG A 271 -15.61 -2.98 35.23
C ARG A 271 -14.29 -2.86 35.97
N ALA A 272 -13.49 -3.92 35.96
CA ALA A 272 -12.20 -3.95 36.66
C ALA A 272 -11.21 -2.88 36.12
N PHE A 273 -11.13 -2.72 34.79
CA PHE A 273 -10.21 -1.79 34.20
C PHE A 273 -10.60 -0.31 34.41
N VAL A 274 -11.90 -0.01 34.34
CA VAL A 274 -12.41 1.34 34.60
C VAL A 274 -12.26 1.71 36.06
N ALA A 275 -12.48 0.77 36.98
CA ALA A 275 -12.34 0.96 38.44
C ALA A 275 -10.88 1.03 38.91
N ASP A 276 -9.90 0.61 38.08
CA ASP A 276 -8.46 0.66 38.43
C ASP A 276 -7.97 2.10 38.52
N ALA A 277 -7.62 2.56 39.72
CA ALA A 277 -7.12 3.89 40.03
C ALA A 277 -5.60 4.06 39.70
N SER A 278 -4.92 3.05 39.18
CA SER A 278 -3.52 3.15 38.79
C SER A 278 -3.31 4.21 37.71
N PRO A 279 -2.10 4.82 37.62
CA PRO A 279 -1.81 5.79 36.56
C PRO A 279 -2.15 5.25 35.16
N THR A 280 -2.86 6.05 34.38
CA THR A 280 -3.42 5.66 33.07
C THR A 280 -2.40 4.98 32.16
N LYS A 281 -1.21 5.56 32.02
CA LYS A 281 -0.13 4.98 31.20
C LYS A 281 0.27 3.58 31.69
N LEU A 282 0.39 3.40 32.99
CA LEU A 282 0.81 2.11 33.59
C LEU A 282 -0.25 1.02 33.41
N LYS A 283 -1.53 1.32 33.75
CA LYS A 283 -2.59 0.31 33.62
C LYS A 283 -2.86 -0.08 32.17
N ARG A 284 -2.77 0.87 31.24
CA ARG A 284 -2.91 0.61 29.81
C ARG A 284 -1.78 -0.26 29.28
N SER A 285 -0.54 0.02 29.63
CA SER A 285 0.62 -0.80 29.25
C SER A 285 0.51 -2.23 29.77
N LYS A 286 0.13 -2.43 31.05
CA LYS A 286 -0.10 -3.77 31.63
C LYS A 286 -1.22 -4.52 30.90
N MET A 287 -2.29 -3.82 30.48
CA MET A 287 -3.38 -4.44 29.73
C MET A 287 -2.92 -4.87 28.34
N ILE A 288 -2.13 -4.07 27.67
CA ILE A 288 -1.52 -4.43 26.37
C ILE A 288 -0.70 -5.71 26.48
N ASP A 289 0.16 -5.82 27.51
CA ASP A 289 0.97 -7.02 27.74
C ASP A 289 0.08 -8.26 28.02
N LYS A 290 -0.97 -8.09 28.82
CA LYS A 290 -1.96 -9.15 29.09
C LYS A 290 -2.67 -9.62 27.81
N LEU A 291 -3.02 -8.70 26.90
CA LEU A 291 -3.70 -9.03 25.65
C LEU A 291 -2.79 -9.75 24.65
N ILE A 292 -1.53 -9.33 24.53
CA ILE A 292 -0.53 -9.98 23.65
C ILE A 292 -0.27 -11.43 24.11
N ALA A 293 -0.33 -11.69 25.41
CA ALA A 293 -0.13 -13.03 25.96
C ALA A 293 -1.35 -13.98 25.79
N ARG A 294 -2.51 -13.50 25.29
CA ARG A 294 -3.70 -14.34 25.11
C ARG A 294 -3.59 -15.26 23.89
N PRO A 295 -4.13 -16.48 23.94
CA PRO A 295 -4.26 -17.33 22.75
C PRO A 295 -5.01 -16.65 21.61
N ALA A 296 -6.04 -15.84 21.91
CA ALA A 296 -6.79 -15.07 20.93
C ALA A 296 -5.93 -14.09 20.11
N TYR A 297 -4.84 -13.55 20.66
CA TYR A 297 -3.85 -12.79 19.90
C TYR A 297 -3.25 -13.64 18.79
N THR A 298 -2.79 -14.83 19.14
CA THR A 298 -2.19 -15.75 18.15
C THR A 298 -3.19 -16.12 17.07
N ASP A 299 -4.42 -16.48 17.43
CA ASP A 299 -5.44 -16.88 16.46
C ASP A 299 -5.81 -15.72 15.51
N TYR A 300 -5.99 -14.50 16.04
CA TYR A 300 -6.34 -13.32 15.26
C TYR A 300 -5.23 -12.91 14.26
N TRP A 301 -3.98 -12.94 14.70
CA TRP A 301 -2.85 -12.60 13.81
C TRP A 301 -2.54 -13.72 12.81
N THR A 302 -2.89 -14.98 13.15
CA THR A 302 -2.83 -16.10 12.19
C THR A 302 -3.74 -15.87 10.98
N ILE A 303 -4.93 -15.29 11.16
CA ILE A 303 -5.81 -14.95 10.03
C ILE A 303 -5.12 -13.93 9.11
N LYS A 304 -4.62 -12.82 9.67
CA LYS A 304 -3.99 -11.75 8.89
C LYS A 304 -2.81 -12.25 8.07
N TRP A 305 -1.97 -13.09 8.66
CA TRP A 305 -0.87 -13.72 7.93
C TRP A 305 -1.36 -14.79 6.94
N GLY A 306 -2.40 -15.52 7.28
CA GLY A 306 -3.05 -16.48 6.38
C GLY A 306 -3.63 -15.81 5.13
N ASP A 307 -4.21 -14.62 5.27
CA ASP A 307 -4.70 -13.81 4.14
C ASP A 307 -3.54 -13.37 3.26
N LEU A 308 -2.52 -12.79 3.86
CA LEU A 308 -1.35 -12.24 3.16
C LEU A 308 -0.55 -13.33 2.42
N LEU A 309 -0.41 -14.50 3.05
CA LEU A 309 0.28 -15.64 2.48
C LEU A 309 -0.65 -16.54 1.63
N GLN A 310 -1.93 -16.19 1.48
CA GLN A 310 -2.93 -16.90 0.67
C GLN A 310 -3.11 -18.37 1.08
N SER A 311 -3.09 -18.64 2.41
CA SER A 311 -3.32 -19.99 2.95
C SER A 311 -4.77 -20.43 2.70
N SER A 312 -4.99 -21.25 1.67
CA SER A 312 -6.32 -21.69 1.25
C SER A 312 -6.30 -23.10 0.66
N ARG A 313 -7.36 -23.89 0.94
CA ARG A 313 -7.53 -25.22 0.38
C ARG A 313 -7.65 -25.25 -1.14
N LYS A 314 -7.97 -24.12 -1.76
CA LYS A 314 -7.95 -23.94 -3.22
C LYS A 314 -6.57 -24.29 -3.83
N TYR A 315 -5.49 -23.90 -3.15
CA TYR A 315 -4.12 -24.08 -3.63
C TYR A 315 -3.42 -25.26 -2.97
N LEU A 316 -3.73 -25.52 -1.69
CA LEU A 316 -2.94 -26.41 -0.85
C LEU A 316 -3.64 -27.74 -0.54
N GLY A 317 -4.94 -27.85 -0.86
CA GLY A 317 -5.77 -28.90 -0.33
C GLY A 317 -6.00 -28.76 1.18
N GLU A 318 -6.76 -29.65 1.77
CA GLU A 318 -7.13 -29.55 3.19
C GLU A 318 -5.92 -29.72 4.11
N LYS A 319 -5.17 -30.85 3.97
CA LYS A 319 -4.00 -31.15 4.80
C LYS A 319 -2.91 -30.10 4.67
N GLY A 320 -2.61 -29.63 3.44
CA GLY A 320 -1.60 -28.60 3.20
C GLY A 320 -2.00 -27.24 3.81
N THR A 321 -3.28 -26.87 3.71
CA THR A 321 -3.79 -25.64 4.34
C THR A 321 -3.66 -25.69 5.86
N PHE A 322 -4.03 -26.83 6.47
CA PHE A 322 -3.89 -27.01 7.90
C PHE A 322 -2.43 -26.94 8.34
N ALA A 323 -1.55 -27.66 7.69
CA ALA A 323 -0.11 -27.66 8.01
C ALA A 323 0.50 -26.26 7.89
N PHE A 324 0.18 -25.54 6.81
CA PHE A 324 0.70 -24.18 6.59
C PHE A 324 0.14 -23.17 7.61
N ARG A 325 -1.14 -23.29 7.95
CA ARG A 325 -1.76 -22.46 9.00
C ARG A 325 -1.12 -22.70 10.36
N GLU A 326 -0.87 -23.94 10.75
CA GLU A 326 -0.24 -24.25 12.04
C GLU A 326 1.22 -23.72 12.09
N TRP A 327 1.97 -23.82 10.99
CA TRP A 327 3.30 -23.20 10.92
C TRP A 327 3.25 -21.67 11.11
N ILE A 328 2.25 -20.99 10.48
CA ILE A 328 2.02 -19.56 10.69
C ILE A 328 1.69 -19.29 12.17
N ARG A 329 0.76 -20.07 12.73
CA ARG A 329 0.30 -19.94 14.10
C ARG A 329 1.43 -20.11 15.11
N ASP A 330 2.25 -21.13 14.95
CA ASP A 330 3.42 -21.40 15.80
C ASP A 330 4.47 -20.28 15.70
N SER A 331 4.68 -19.75 14.51
CA SER A 331 5.59 -18.61 14.31
C SER A 331 5.12 -17.36 15.07
N ILE A 332 3.79 -17.11 15.14
CA ILE A 332 3.21 -16.00 15.90
C ILE A 332 3.25 -16.29 17.41
N ALA A 333 2.84 -17.50 17.82
CA ALA A 333 2.78 -17.91 19.23
C ALA A 333 4.15 -17.83 19.90
N THR A 334 5.20 -18.20 19.18
CA THR A 334 6.59 -18.16 19.67
C THR A 334 7.26 -16.80 19.46
N ASN A 335 6.55 -15.83 18.92
CA ASN A 335 7.11 -14.53 18.50
C ASN A 335 8.38 -14.70 17.67
N LYS A 336 8.34 -15.62 16.68
CA LYS A 336 9.48 -15.87 15.79
C LYS A 336 9.89 -14.55 15.12
N PRO A 337 11.18 -14.15 15.17
CA PRO A 337 11.64 -12.95 14.48
C PRO A 337 11.22 -12.94 13.01
N TYR A 338 10.68 -11.82 12.54
CA TYR A 338 10.10 -11.72 11.21
C TYR A 338 11.08 -12.04 10.08
N ASP A 339 12.34 -11.64 10.22
CA ASP A 339 13.42 -11.97 9.28
C ASP A 339 13.65 -13.50 9.20
N LYS A 340 13.57 -14.22 10.32
CA LYS A 340 13.68 -15.68 10.35
C LYS A 340 12.47 -16.35 9.71
N MET A 341 11.27 -15.88 10.01
CA MET A 341 10.03 -16.39 9.42
C MET A 341 10.07 -16.29 7.88
N VAL A 342 10.45 -15.13 7.36
CA VAL A 342 10.54 -14.91 5.91
C VAL A 342 11.69 -15.70 5.29
N ARG A 343 12.81 -15.85 5.97
CA ARG A 343 13.92 -16.70 5.51
C ARG A 343 13.49 -18.16 5.40
N GLU A 344 12.80 -18.70 6.40
CA GLU A 344 12.25 -20.05 6.35
C GLU A 344 11.33 -20.25 5.14
N LEU A 345 10.40 -19.31 4.88
CA LEU A 345 9.53 -19.38 3.71
C LEU A 345 10.30 -19.45 2.39
N LEU A 346 11.30 -18.57 2.21
CA LEU A 346 12.02 -18.46 0.96
C LEU A 346 13.02 -19.59 0.72
N THR A 347 13.53 -20.22 1.79
CA THR A 347 14.54 -21.30 1.68
C THR A 347 13.98 -22.69 1.88
N SER A 348 12.67 -22.82 2.18
CA SER A 348 12.01 -24.10 2.42
C SER A 348 12.14 -25.08 1.25
N ARG A 349 12.36 -26.35 1.56
CA ARG A 349 12.55 -27.45 0.62
C ARG A 349 11.96 -28.73 1.19
N GLY A 350 11.70 -29.73 0.33
CA GLY A 350 11.18 -31.02 0.77
C GLY A 350 9.67 -31.11 0.76
N SER A 351 9.15 -31.95 1.62
CA SER A 351 7.72 -32.25 1.72
C SER A 351 6.93 -31.04 2.20
N SER A 352 5.86 -30.71 1.49
CA SER A 352 4.93 -29.65 1.88
C SER A 352 4.15 -29.96 3.18
N TYR A 353 4.27 -31.16 3.70
CA TYR A 353 3.65 -31.59 4.95
C TYR A 353 4.65 -31.64 6.11
N GLU A 354 5.92 -32.03 5.84
CA GLU A 354 7.00 -32.07 6.84
C GLU A 354 7.69 -30.72 7.03
N ASP A 355 7.86 -29.94 5.95
CA ASP A 355 8.26 -28.53 5.95
C ASP A 355 7.09 -27.67 5.47
N PRO A 356 6.14 -27.31 6.34
CA PRO A 356 4.94 -26.58 5.91
C PRO A 356 5.21 -25.22 5.28
N ALA A 357 6.35 -24.57 5.55
CA ALA A 357 6.76 -23.32 4.90
C ALA A 357 6.89 -23.48 3.38
N ALA A 358 7.20 -24.68 2.88
CA ALA A 358 7.30 -25.01 1.47
C ALA A 358 5.97 -24.82 0.71
N ASN A 359 4.83 -24.79 1.41
CA ASN A 359 3.53 -24.48 0.81
C ASN A 359 3.47 -23.11 0.14
N PHE A 360 4.36 -22.17 0.50
CA PHE A 360 4.50 -20.89 -0.19
C PHE A 360 4.69 -21.05 -1.71
N TYR A 361 5.48 -22.03 -2.12
CA TYR A 361 5.75 -22.33 -3.55
C TYR A 361 4.60 -23.06 -4.25
N ARG A 362 3.78 -23.80 -3.51
CA ARG A 362 2.58 -24.44 -4.06
C ARG A 362 1.51 -23.44 -4.51
N ILE A 363 1.46 -22.28 -3.88
CA ILE A 363 0.48 -21.22 -4.19
C ILE A 363 0.86 -20.53 -5.49
N THR A 364 2.12 -20.19 -5.66
CA THR A 364 2.61 -19.38 -6.79
C THR A 364 3.07 -20.24 -7.99
N ARG A 365 3.63 -21.40 -7.73
CA ARG A 365 4.06 -22.47 -8.67
C ARG A 365 5.14 -22.06 -9.69
N GLU A 366 5.14 -20.84 -10.15
CA GLU A 366 6.03 -20.35 -11.20
C GLU A 366 6.96 -19.24 -10.69
N PRO A 367 8.16 -19.06 -11.29
CA PRO A 367 9.13 -18.04 -10.85
C PRO A 367 8.59 -16.61 -10.82
N LYS A 368 7.84 -16.19 -11.85
CA LYS A 368 7.32 -14.82 -11.95
C LYS A 368 6.28 -14.50 -10.88
N PRO A 369 5.18 -15.26 -10.72
CA PRO A 369 4.23 -15.06 -9.62
C PRO A 369 4.89 -15.15 -8.24
N THR A 370 5.90 -16.03 -8.06
CA THR A 370 6.64 -16.15 -6.80
C THR A 370 7.42 -14.87 -6.50
N MET A 371 8.10 -14.31 -7.50
CA MET A 371 8.83 -13.06 -7.38
C MET A 371 7.87 -11.89 -7.09
N GLU A 372 6.76 -11.79 -7.84
CA GLU A 372 5.76 -10.73 -7.65
C GLU A 372 5.18 -10.75 -6.24
N LYS A 373 4.77 -11.92 -5.74
CA LYS A 373 4.29 -12.09 -4.38
C LYS A 373 5.38 -11.73 -3.34
N THR A 374 6.60 -12.19 -3.55
CA THR A 374 7.74 -11.92 -2.65
C THR A 374 8.02 -10.42 -2.54
N THR A 375 8.07 -9.72 -3.68
CA THR A 375 8.35 -8.27 -3.68
C THR A 375 7.18 -7.46 -3.11
N GLN A 376 5.95 -7.83 -3.42
CA GLN A 376 4.75 -7.14 -2.91
C GLN A 376 4.56 -7.34 -1.41
N VAL A 377 4.65 -8.58 -0.93
CA VAL A 377 4.38 -8.91 0.47
C VAL A 377 5.51 -8.43 1.38
N PHE A 378 6.76 -8.71 1.02
CA PHE A 378 7.89 -8.51 1.92
C PHE A 378 8.66 -7.21 1.69
N LEU A 379 8.61 -6.64 0.49
CA LEU A 379 9.28 -5.37 0.18
C LEU A 379 8.30 -4.20 -0.03
N GLY A 380 7.00 -4.49 -0.17
CA GLY A 380 6.01 -3.46 -0.50
C GLY A 380 6.18 -2.89 -1.91
N VAL A 381 6.77 -3.65 -2.83
CA VAL A 381 7.08 -3.21 -4.20
C VAL A 381 6.28 -4.03 -5.21
N ARG A 382 5.46 -3.35 -6.02
CA ARG A 382 4.67 -3.98 -7.08
C ARG A 382 5.44 -4.01 -8.38
N MET A 383 5.82 -5.22 -8.84
CA MET A 383 6.64 -5.42 -10.04
C MET A 383 5.85 -5.80 -11.30
N VAL A 384 4.57 -6.15 -11.20
CA VAL A 384 3.76 -6.70 -12.30
C VAL A 384 3.82 -5.88 -13.58
N CYS A 385 3.78 -4.55 -13.50
CA CYS A 385 3.87 -3.70 -14.69
C CYS A 385 5.21 -3.82 -15.43
N ALA A 386 6.29 -4.15 -14.71
CA ALA A 386 7.62 -4.31 -15.30
C ALA A 386 7.80 -5.63 -16.08
N GLN A 387 6.83 -6.53 -16.08
CA GLN A 387 6.87 -7.76 -16.86
C GLN A 387 6.95 -7.52 -18.37
N CYS A 388 6.23 -6.51 -18.88
CA CYS A 388 6.08 -6.29 -20.32
C CYS A 388 6.89 -5.09 -20.84
N HIS A 389 7.19 -4.11 -19.99
CA HIS A 389 7.91 -2.88 -20.29
C HIS A 389 8.46 -2.27 -19.00
N ASP A 390 9.33 -1.29 -19.09
CA ASP A 390 9.76 -0.56 -17.88
C ASP A 390 8.55 0.02 -17.15
N HIS A 391 8.58 0.00 -15.82
CA HIS A 391 7.44 0.43 -15.00
C HIS A 391 7.07 1.89 -15.32
N PRO A 392 5.79 2.19 -15.67
CA PRO A 392 5.43 3.49 -16.23
C PRO A 392 5.44 4.65 -15.22
N PHE A 393 5.48 4.35 -13.93
CA PHE A 393 5.43 5.34 -12.85
C PHE A 393 6.60 5.21 -11.86
N GLU A 394 7.50 4.22 -12.09
CA GLU A 394 8.59 3.91 -11.18
C GLU A 394 9.87 3.53 -11.95
N ARG A 395 10.99 3.49 -11.22
CA ARG A 395 12.32 3.22 -11.75
C ARG A 395 12.57 1.75 -12.17
N TRP A 396 11.60 0.86 -11.92
CA TRP A 396 11.79 -0.57 -12.14
C TRP A 396 11.76 -0.90 -13.62
N THR A 397 12.81 -1.55 -14.11
CA THR A 397 12.94 -1.92 -15.51
C THR A 397 12.44 -3.34 -15.76
N GLN A 398 12.13 -3.65 -17.03
CA GLN A 398 11.84 -5.01 -17.45
C GLN A 398 13.00 -5.97 -17.14
N ASN A 399 14.25 -5.53 -17.32
CA ASN A 399 15.41 -6.31 -16.95
C ASN A 399 15.37 -6.72 -15.46
N GLN A 400 15.19 -5.76 -14.57
CA GLN A 400 15.12 -6.02 -13.12
C GLN A 400 13.99 -6.98 -12.74
N TYR A 401 12.85 -6.94 -13.44
CA TYR A 401 11.78 -7.90 -13.25
C TYR A 401 12.24 -9.34 -13.52
N TYR A 402 12.92 -9.58 -14.65
CA TYR A 402 13.41 -10.91 -15.01
C TYR A 402 14.62 -11.33 -14.17
N GLU A 403 15.51 -10.43 -13.81
CA GLU A 403 16.65 -10.64 -12.91
C GLU A 403 16.18 -11.10 -11.52
N MET A 404 15.17 -10.42 -10.95
CA MET A 404 14.55 -10.85 -9.70
C MET A 404 13.80 -12.18 -9.83
N SER A 405 13.11 -12.42 -10.95
CA SER A 405 12.43 -13.70 -11.20
C SER A 405 13.41 -14.87 -11.32
N ALA A 406 14.63 -14.61 -11.80
CA ALA A 406 15.67 -15.63 -11.95
C ALA A 406 16.16 -16.24 -10.63
N PHE A 407 15.93 -15.61 -9.48
CA PHE A 407 16.17 -16.25 -8.18
C PHE A 407 15.30 -17.46 -7.92
N PHE A 408 14.11 -17.51 -8.52
CA PHE A 408 13.13 -18.58 -8.34
C PHE A 408 13.09 -19.58 -9.51
N SER A 409 13.87 -19.34 -10.56
CA SER A 409 13.81 -20.15 -11.77
C SER A 409 14.17 -21.63 -11.56
N ALA A 410 15.02 -21.92 -10.57
CA ALA A 410 15.40 -23.28 -10.23
C ALA A 410 14.37 -24.03 -9.37
N VAL A 411 13.30 -23.38 -8.90
CA VAL A 411 12.31 -24.03 -8.03
C VAL A 411 11.46 -25.00 -8.85
N GLY A 412 11.51 -26.27 -8.48
CA GLY A 412 10.69 -27.33 -9.04
C GLY A 412 9.70 -27.90 -8.02
N LEU A 413 8.57 -28.38 -8.51
CA LEU A 413 7.56 -29.08 -7.74
C LEU A 413 7.31 -30.46 -8.36
N ARG A 414 7.18 -31.46 -7.52
CA ARG A 414 6.77 -32.81 -7.92
C ARG A 414 5.82 -33.40 -6.89
N SER A 415 4.99 -34.35 -7.27
CA SER A 415 4.13 -35.08 -6.34
C SER A 415 4.98 -35.80 -5.29
N GLY A 416 4.52 -35.77 -4.04
CA GLY A 416 5.07 -36.51 -2.93
C GLY A 416 4.51 -37.93 -2.85
N TYR A 417 4.72 -38.55 -1.69
CA TYR A 417 4.26 -39.92 -1.44
C TYR A 417 2.77 -39.93 -1.00
N GLU A 418 2.34 -38.94 -0.24
CA GLU A 418 0.97 -38.85 0.23
C GLU A 418 0.07 -38.11 -0.79
N ILE A 419 -1.23 -38.38 -0.72
CA ILE A 419 -2.22 -37.68 -1.57
C ILE A 419 -2.22 -36.20 -1.27
N GLY A 420 -2.04 -35.37 -2.31
CA GLY A 420 -2.00 -33.93 -2.18
C GLY A 420 -0.69 -33.35 -1.63
N GLU A 421 0.30 -34.20 -1.33
CA GLU A 421 1.65 -33.78 -0.99
C GLU A 421 2.43 -33.36 -2.24
N GLU A 422 3.20 -32.28 -2.13
CA GLU A 422 4.19 -31.89 -3.15
C GLU A 422 5.56 -31.71 -2.50
N ILE A 423 6.58 -32.10 -3.24
CA ILE A 423 7.98 -31.95 -2.85
C ILE A 423 8.55 -30.76 -3.59
N ILE A 424 9.01 -29.78 -2.85
CA ILE A 424 9.69 -28.58 -3.37
C ILE A 424 11.18 -28.87 -3.41
N TYR A 425 11.80 -28.66 -4.56
CA TYR A 425 13.23 -28.90 -4.76
C TYR A 425 13.85 -27.86 -5.69
N ASP A 426 15.18 -27.76 -5.69
CA ASP A 426 15.91 -26.93 -6.62
C ASP A 426 16.42 -27.79 -7.78
N GLN A 427 16.04 -27.41 -9.02
CA GLN A 427 16.45 -28.07 -10.26
C GLN A 427 17.92 -27.80 -10.56
N ARG A 428 18.64 -28.78 -11.09
CA ARG A 428 20.06 -28.67 -11.41
C ARG A 428 20.35 -28.35 -12.88
N THR A 429 19.38 -28.55 -13.76
CA THR A 429 19.49 -28.33 -15.20
C THR A 429 18.23 -27.66 -15.75
N ASP A 430 18.36 -26.98 -16.87
CA ASP A 430 17.25 -26.40 -17.68
C ASP A 430 16.33 -25.40 -16.94
N TYR A 431 16.86 -24.70 -15.95
CA TYR A 431 16.10 -23.79 -15.12
C TYR A 431 16.35 -22.29 -15.41
N GLU A 432 17.13 -21.96 -16.43
CA GLU A 432 17.52 -20.58 -16.69
C GLU A 432 16.36 -19.71 -17.18
N MET A 433 16.21 -18.53 -16.57
CA MET A 433 15.24 -17.53 -17.00
C MET A 433 15.66 -16.92 -18.34
N LYS A 434 14.72 -16.79 -19.28
CA LYS A 434 14.96 -16.14 -20.58
C LYS A 434 14.24 -14.80 -20.65
N HIS A 435 14.94 -13.80 -21.20
CA HIS A 435 14.36 -12.49 -21.44
C HIS A 435 13.42 -12.54 -22.67
N PRO A 436 12.19 -11.97 -22.60
CA PRO A 436 11.20 -12.11 -23.69
C PRO A 436 11.57 -11.35 -24.96
N LYS A 437 12.42 -10.31 -24.88
CA LYS A 437 12.79 -9.46 -26.02
C LYS A 437 13.78 -10.14 -26.96
N ASP A 438 14.78 -10.84 -26.43
CA ASP A 438 15.95 -11.34 -27.17
C ASP A 438 16.32 -12.79 -26.80
N SER A 439 15.55 -13.45 -25.96
CA SER A 439 15.75 -14.83 -25.47
C SER A 439 17.11 -15.07 -24.78
N ARG A 440 17.86 -14.01 -24.42
CA ARG A 440 19.10 -14.18 -23.65
C ARG A 440 18.80 -14.76 -22.27
N ILE A 441 19.75 -15.51 -21.74
CA ILE A 441 19.73 -15.99 -20.37
C ILE A 441 19.89 -14.79 -19.43
N VAL A 442 18.94 -14.68 -18.47
CA VAL A 442 18.96 -13.66 -17.45
C VAL A 442 19.52 -14.24 -16.16
N LYS A 443 20.60 -13.69 -15.65
CA LYS A 443 21.14 -14.04 -14.34
C LYS A 443 20.40 -13.32 -13.24
N PRO A 444 20.30 -13.93 -12.04
CA PRO A 444 19.69 -13.25 -10.90
C PRO A 444 20.50 -12.05 -10.44
N GLU A 445 19.82 -10.93 -10.17
CA GLU A 445 20.39 -9.72 -9.61
C GLU A 445 19.42 -9.09 -8.62
N PHE A 446 19.95 -8.51 -7.53
CA PHE A 446 19.13 -7.86 -6.51
C PHE A 446 18.54 -6.55 -7.03
N LEU A 447 17.32 -6.26 -6.61
CA LEU A 447 16.55 -5.08 -7.03
C LEU A 447 17.29 -3.76 -6.75
N VAL A 448 18.08 -3.73 -5.69
CA VAL A 448 19.02 -2.65 -5.36
C VAL A 448 20.30 -3.26 -4.85
N ALA A 449 21.40 -2.56 -5.05
CA ALA A 449 22.71 -3.00 -4.56
C ALA A 449 22.66 -3.23 -3.05
N SER A 450 23.23 -4.33 -2.61
CA SER A 450 23.41 -4.62 -1.19
C SER A 450 24.56 -3.80 -0.63
N SER A 451 24.34 -3.15 0.52
CA SER A 451 25.45 -2.49 1.28
C SER A 451 26.42 -3.49 1.89
N VAL A 452 25.97 -4.74 2.07
CA VAL A 452 26.81 -5.87 2.48
C VAL A 452 26.89 -6.84 1.30
N PRO A 453 28.09 -7.23 0.83
CA PRO A 453 28.20 -8.16 -0.28
C PRO A 453 27.51 -9.50 0.04
N VAL A 454 26.53 -9.86 -0.76
CA VAL A 454 25.87 -11.16 -0.72
C VAL A 454 26.20 -11.86 -2.04
N PRO A 455 27.08 -12.88 -2.04
CA PRO A 455 27.40 -13.60 -3.27
C PRO A 455 26.17 -14.38 -3.77
N ILE A 456 25.88 -14.25 -5.05
CA ILE A 456 24.82 -15.02 -5.70
C ILE A 456 25.46 -16.26 -6.29
N PRO A 457 25.10 -17.48 -5.83
CA PRO A 457 25.65 -18.71 -6.37
C PRO A 457 25.23 -18.89 -7.84
N ASN A 458 26.12 -19.47 -8.65
CA ASN A 458 25.78 -19.86 -10.03
C ASN A 458 25.02 -21.21 -10.12
N ASP A 459 24.69 -21.78 -8.96
CA ASP A 459 24.00 -23.06 -8.82
C ASP A 459 22.51 -22.86 -8.42
N ASP A 460 21.89 -23.95 -8.01
CA ASP A 460 20.50 -24.04 -7.59
C ASP A 460 20.17 -23.31 -6.26
N ARG A 461 21.16 -22.81 -5.50
CA ARG A 461 20.96 -22.17 -4.19
C ARG A 461 20.67 -20.65 -4.26
N ARG A 462 20.20 -20.17 -5.39
CA ARG A 462 19.90 -18.73 -5.60
C ARG A 462 18.92 -18.17 -4.58
N ARG A 463 17.93 -18.96 -4.13
CA ARG A 463 16.94 -18.54 -3.11
C ARG A 463 17.57 -18.21 -1.76
N ASP A 464 18.64 -18.89 -1.39
CA ASP A 464 19.34 -18.67 -0.11
C ASP A 464 20.05 -17.30 -0.11
N ALA A 465 20.62 -16.91 -1.26
CA ALA A 465 21.18 -15.58 -1.45
C ALA A 465 20.09 -14.50 -1.40
N LEU A 466 18.96 -14.72 -2.09
CA LEU A 466 17.81 -13.81 -2.05
C LEU A 466 17.30 -13.61 -0.62
N ALA A 467 17.09 -14.69 0.13
CA ALA A 467 16.62 -14.64 1.51
C ALA A 467 17.61 -13.89 2.42
N THR A 468 18.92 -14.05 2.18
CA THR A 468 19.95 -13.34 2.92
C THR A 468 19.93 -11.83 2.64
N TRP A 469 19.82 -11.43 1.39
CA TRP A 469 19.69 -10.03 1.00
C TRP A 469 18.39 -9.42 1.50
N LEU A 470 17.26 -10.10 1.29
CA LEU A 470 15.93 -9.59 1.59
C LEU A 470 15.73 -9.37 3.09
N ALA A 471 16.06 -10.36 3.92
CA ALA A 471 15.90 -10.32 5.37
C ALA A 471 17.05 -9.61 6.11
N SER A 472 17.89 -8.88 5.37
CA SER A 472 18.98 -8.09 5.96
C SER A 472 18.44 -6.84 6.66
N LYS A 473 19.05 -6.47 7.80
CA LYS A 473 18.79 -5.18 8.50
C LYS A 473 19.06 -3.96 7.61
N GLN A 474 19.93 -4.10 6.62
CA GLN A 474 20.32 -3.05 5.68
C GLN A 474 19.44 -2.99 4.43
N ASN A 475 18.50 -3.93 4.25
CA ASN A 475 17.57 -3.87 3.12
C ASN A 475 16.66 -2.63 3.27
N PRO A 476 16.60 -1.73 2.28
CA PRO A 476 15.88 -0.46 2.42
C PRO A 476 14.36 -0.60 2.43
N PHE A 477 13.84 -1.78 2.07
CA PHE A 477 12.39 -2.02 1.94
C PHE A 477 11.83 -2.95 3.02
N PHE A 478 12.55 -4.00 3.40
CA PHE A 478 12.04 -5.12 4.19
C PHE A 478 11.45 -4.69 5.54
N ALA A 479 12.25 -4.05 6.39
CA ALA A 479 11.78 -3.56 7.69
C ALA A 479 10.73 -2.44 7.53
N LYS A 480 10.92 -1.57 6.53
CA LYS A 480 10.01 -0.47 6.22
C LYS A 480 8.62 -0.97 5.80
N ALA A 481 8.56 -1.97 4.94
CA ALA A 481 7.31 -2.55 4.44
C ALA A 481 6.49 -3.15 5.59
N ILE A 482 7.10 -3.96 6.45
CA ILE A 482 6.38 -4.59 7.55
C ILE A 482 5.99 -3.58 8.64
N ALA A 483 6.85 -2.61 8.96
CA ALA A 483 6.52 -1.56 9.93
C ALA A 483 5.30 -0.73 9.45
N ASN A 484 5.28 -0.35 8.17
CA ASN A 484 4.17 0.36 7.55
C ASN A 484 2.88 -0.48 7.53
N ARG A 485 2.97 -1.76 7.22
CA ARG A 485 1.82 -2.68 7.21
C ARG A 485 1.23 -2.87 8.59
N VAL A 486 2.06 -3.12 9.60
CA VAL A 486 1.59 -3.25 11.00
C VAL A 486 0.96 -1.95 11.49
N TRP A 487 1.55 -0.81 11.15
CA TRP A 487 0.94 0.49 11.43
C TRP A 487 -0.48 0.59 10.88
N SER A 488 -0.70 0.19 9.63
CA SER A 488 -2.02 0.26 8.99
C SER A 488 -3.09 -0.59 9.69
N TYR A 489 -2.73 -1.70 10.28
CA TYR A 489 -3.68 -2.52 11.03
C TYR A 489 -4.24 -1.81 12.27
N PHE A 490 -3.46 -0.93 12.89
CA PHE A 490 -3.88 -0.17 14.07
C PHE A 490 -4.54 1.18 13.75
N TYR A 491 -4.18 1.79 12.62
CA TYR A 491 -4.70 3.10 12.24
C TYR A 491 -5.71 3.07 11.08
N GLY A 492 -5.88 1.91 10.42
CA GLY A 492 -6.73 1.76 9.24
C GLY A 492 -6.12 2.34 7.96
N LYS A 493 -4.95 2.96 8.06
CA LYS A 493 -4.20 3.58 6.95
C LYS A 493 -2.71 3.46 7.22
N GLY A 494 -1.93 3.20 6.17
CA GLY A 494 -0.47 3.19 6.23
C GLY A 494 0.13 4.59 6.37
N ILE A 495 1.38 4.67 6.81
CA ILE A 495 2.20 5.88 6.67
C ILE A 495 2.55 6.06 5.18
N ILE A 496 2.68 4.96 4.45
CA ILE A 496 2.56 4.88 2.99
C ILE A 496 1.28 4.11 2.70
N ASP A 497 0.39 4.66 1.88
CA ASP A 497 -0.88 4.04 1.54
C ASP A 497 -1.13 4.10 0.02
N PRO A 498 -1.43 2.99 -0.69
CA PRO A 498 -1.53 1.61 -0.20
C PRO A 498 -0.23 1.04 0.39
N VAL A 499 -0.36 0.14 1.39
CA VAL A 499 0.78 -0.34 2.20
C VAL A 499 1.80 -1.16 1.42
N ASP A 500 1.41 -1.74 0.30
CA ASP A 500 2.21 -2.57 -0.60
C ASP A 500 2.65 -1.82 -1.87
N ASP A 501 2.68 -0.47 -1.82
CA ASP A 501 3.02 0.40 -2.94
C ASP A 501 4.08 1.44 -2.54
N ILE A 502 5.22 0.94 -2.04
CA ILE A 502 6.36 1.76 -1.65
C ILE A 502 7.11 2.19 -2.90
N ARG A 503 6.94 3.45 -3.29
CA ARG A 503 7.55 4.02 -4.48
C ARG A 503 7.79 5.53 -4.33
N ALA A 504 8.65 6.08 -5.19
CA ALA A 504 8.98 7.50 -5.14
C ALA A 504 7.76 8.41 -5.33
N SER A 505 6.79 8.00 -6.17
CA SER A 505 5.56 8.75 -6.42
C SER A 505 4.49 8.58 -5.33
N ASN A 506 4.72 7.71 -4.35
CA ASN A 506 3.86 7.48 -3.18
C ASN A 506 4.68 7.59 -1.90
N PRO A 507 5.17 8.79 -1.54
CA PRO A 507 6.02 8.96 -0.37
C PRO A 507 5.24 8.80 0.94
N PRO A 508 5.93 8.47 2.04
CA PRO A 508 5.30 8.41 3.36
C PRO A 508 4.75 9.78 3.79
N VAL A 509 3.56 9.80 4.36
CA VAL A 509 3.00 11.04 4.93
C VAL A 509 3.84 11.58 6.07
N ASN A 510 4.57 10.73 6.80
CA ASN A 510 5.55 11.12 7.81
C ASN A 510 6.83 10.28 7.67
N PRO A 511 7.81 10.73 6.85
CA PRO A 511 9.05 10.00 6.64
C PRO A 511 9.84 9.71 7.93
N ALA A 512 9.96 10.71 8.80
CA ALA A 512 10.71 10.59 10.05
C ALA A 512 10.11 9.54 10.99
N LEU A 513 8.78 9.46 11.06
CA LEU A 513 8.07 8.42 11.82
C LEU A 513 8.34 7.02 11.26
N LEU A 514 8.24 6.85 9.94
CA LEU A 514 8.45 5.55 9.30
C LEU A 514 9.89 5.08 9.45
N ASP A 515 10.86 5.99 9.30
CA ASP A 515 12.28 5.68 9.48
C ASP A 515 12.58 5.32 10.94
N ALA A 516 11.98 6.00 11.92
CA ALA A 516 12.12 5.69 13.34
C ALA A 516 11.53 4.31 13.69
N LEU A 517 10.33 3.98 13.18
CA LEU A 517 9.72 2.66 13.36
C LEU A 517 10.56 1.55 12.71
N THR A 518 11.08 1.81 11.51
CA THR A 518 11.97 0.88 10.79
C THR A 518 13.23 0.61 11.60
N LYS A 519 13.85 1.66 12.14
CA LYS A 519 15.04 1.56 12.98
C LYS A 519 14.73 0.81 14.29
N ASP A 520 13.66 1.15 14.98
CA ASP A 520 13.26 0.50 16.22
C ASP A 520 13.05 -1.01 16.01
N LEU A 521 12.36 -1.41 14.94
CA LEU A 521 12.16 -2.81 14.59
C LEU A 521 13.48 -3.56 14.31
N THR A 522 14.40 -2.95 13.58
CA THR A 522 15.70 -3.58 13.29
C THR A 522 16.61 -3.67 14.50
N ASP A 523 16.58 -2.66 15.39
CA ASP A 523 17.33 -2.65 16.65
C ASP A 523 16.82 -3.74 17.60
N HIS A 524 15.53 -4.07 17.58
CA HIS A 524 14.91 -5.14 18.35
C HIS A 524 14.81 -6.47 17.58
N ASN A 525 15.71 -6.70 16.59
CA ASN A 525 15.83 -7.97 15.87
C ASN A 525 14.52 -8.49 15.27
N PHE A 526 13.73 -7.58 14.65
CA PHE A 526 12.47 -7.90 13.99
C PHE A 526 11.42 -8.54 14.91
N ASP A 527 11.40 -8.15 16.19
CA ASP A 527 10.40 -8.54 17.16
C ASP A 527 9.05 -7.87 16.86
N MET A 528 8.10 -8.67 16.37
CA MET A 528 6.78 -8.16 15.95
C MET A 528 5.90 -7.75 17.15
N GLN A 529 6.00 -8.46 18.28
CA GLN A 529 5.27 -8.09 19.48
C GLN A 529 5.78 -6.78 20.07
N HIS A 530 7.11 -6.54 20.02
CA HIS A 530 7.71 -5.27 20.42
C HIS A 530 7.18 -4.10 19.54
N LEU A 531 7.15 -4.26 18.22
CA LEU A 531 6.63 -3.25 17.30
C LEU A 531 5.17 -2.92 17.62
N MET A 532 4.30 -3.93 17.76
CA MET A 532 2.90 -3.74 18.08
C MET A 532 2.71 -3.06 19.44
N ARG A 533 3.43 -3.53 20.47
CA ARG A 533 3.45 -2.93 21.79
C ARG A 533 3.84 -1.45 21.77
N THR A 534 4.87 -1.11 20.99
CA THR A 534 5.35 0.26 20.82
C THR A 534 4.27 1.15 20.19
N ILE A 535 3.60 0.67 19.15
CA ILE A 535 2.54 1.42 18.46
C ILE A 535 1.35 1.66 19.39
N VAL A 536 0.81 0.63 20.04
CA VAL A 536 -0.42 0.77 20.85
C VAL A 536 -0.18 1.45 22.23
N ASN A 537 1.07 1.55 22.66
CA ASN A 537 1.45 2.37 23.84
C ASN A 537 1.62 3.85 23.50
N SER A 538 1.68 4.27 22.22
CA SER A 538 1.78 5.67 21.85
C SER A 538 0.52 6.45 22.27
N ARG A 539 0.70 7.73 22.62
CA ARG A 539 -0.42 8.64 22.86
C ARG A 539 -1.30 8.78 21.62
N ALA A 540 -0.68 8.83 20.46
CA ALA A 540 -1.37 8.98 19.19
C ALA A 540 -2.36 7.83 18.92
N TYR A 541 -1.98 6.57 19.19
CA TYR A 541 -2.91 5.44 19.11
C TYR A 541 -4.04 5.54 20.14
N GLN A 542 -3.73 6.05 21.32
CA GLN A 542 -4.68 6.18 22.44
C GLN A 542 -5.54 7.46 22.37
N ALA A 543 -5.39 8.26 21.31
CA ALA A 543 -6.15 9.47 21.12
C ALA A 543 -7.66 9.23 20.96
N SER A 544 -8.46 10.22 21.35
CA SER A 544 -9.91 10.22 21.14
C SER A 544 -10.25 10.34 19.65
N ILE A 545 -11.41 9.79 19.26
CA ILE A 545 -12.02 10.03 17.96
C ILE A 545 -12.65 11.42 17.84
N THR A 546 -12.85 12.11 18.96
CA THR A 546 -13.48 13.43 18.96
C THR A 546 -12.47 14.47 18.48
N PRO A 547 -12.70 15.09 17.33
CA PRO A 547 -11.82 16.13 16.83
C PRO A 547 -11.98 17.44 17.65
N ASN A 548 -10.99 18.30 17.52
CA ASN A 548 -11.05 19.68 17.97
C ASN A 548 -11.09 20.63 16.76
N GLU A 549 -11.19 21.92 17.01
CA GLU A 549 -11.28 22.96 15.97
C GLU A 549 -10.07 23.01 15.01
N TRP A 550 -8.93 22.40 15.38
CA TRP A 550 -7.68 22.44 14.62
C TRP A 550 -7.39 21.15 13.87
N ASN A 551 -8.07 20.04 14.19
CA ASN A 551 -7.83 18.74 13.54
C ASN A 551 -9.07 18.11 12.90
N GLU A 552 -10.22 18.80 12.88
CA GLU A 552 -11.48 18.26 12.33
C GLU A 552 -11.34 17.80 10.85
N LYS A 553 -10.47 18.45 10.09
CA LYS A 553 -10.24 18.14 8.67
C LYS A 553 -9.01 17.25 8.42
N ASP A 554 -8.32 16.83 9.46
CA ASP A 554 -7.15 15.98 9.32
C ASP A 554 -7.58 14.52 9.12
N ALA A 555 -7.25 13.97 7.96
CA ALA A 555 -7.49 12.57 7.60
C ALA A 555 -6.19 11.76 7.46
N ASP A 556 -5.02 12.42 7.51
CA ASP A 556 -3.76 11.82 7.06
C ASP A 556 -2.64 11.84 8.11
N ASN A 557 -2.71 12.74 9.10
CA ASN A 557 -1.58 13.02 10.00
C ASN A 557 -1.73 12.39 11.40
N PHE A 558 -2.70 11.53 11.61
CA PHE A 558 -2.89 10.77 12.85
C PHE A 558 -3.10 11.66 14.08
N SER A 559 -3.69 12.86 13.91
CA SER A 559 -3.95 13.81 14.99
C SER A 559 -5.10 13.40 15.93
N HIS A 560 -5.94 12.49 15.51
CA HIS A 560 -7.02 11.85 16.27
C HIS A 560 -7.27 10.44 15.76
N ALA A 561 -7.94 9.61 16.54
CA ALA A 561 -8.28 8.27 16.08
C ALA A 561 -9.41 8.32 15.04
N ALA A 562 -9.30 7.49 14.00
CA ALA A 562 -10.35 7.31 13.00
C ALA A 562 -11.17 6.05 13.31
N PRO A 563 -12.50 6.10 13.20
CA PRO A 563 -13.34 4.92 13.32
C PRO A 563 -13.02 3.91 12.20
N ARG A 564 -12.84 2.65 12.56
CA ARG A 564 -12.57 1.54 11.62
C ARG A 564 -13.63 0.45 11.79
N ARG A 565 -14.02 -0.20 10.71
CA ARG A 565 -14.93 -1.34 10.80
C ARG A 565 -14.19 -2.56 11.36
N MET A 566 -14.92 -3.38 12.14
CA MET A 566 -14.42 -4.70 12.47
C MET A 566 -14.30 -5.58 11.22
N SER A 567 -13.31 -6.47 11.18
CA SER A 567 -13.27 -7.53 10.17
C SER A 567 -14.48 -8.45 10.29
N ALA A 568 -14.80 -9.18 9.23
CA ALA A 568 -15.95 -10.09 9.24
C ALA A 568 -15.89 -11.10 10.39
N GLU A 569 -14.71 -11.67 10.61
CA GLU A 569 -14.46 -12.64 11.67
C GLU A 569 -14.60 -12.01 13.06
N ALA A 570 -13.98 -10.85 13.28
CA ALA A 570 -14.09 -10.12 14.55
C ALA A 570 -15.53 -9.67 14.81
N LEU A 571 -16.29 -9.28 13.79
CA LEU A 571 -17.69 -8.91 13.92
C LEU A 571 -18.55 -10.11 14.31
N MET A 572 -18.34 -11.27 13.66
CA MET A 572 -19.06 -12.51 14.01
C MET A 572 -18.77 -12.92 15.46
N ASP A 573 -17.51 -12.95 15.85
CA ASP A 573 -17.09 -13.30 17.21
C ASP A 573 -17.59 -12.28 18.24
N ALA A 574 -17.65 -10.98 17.88
CA ALA A 574 -18.20 -9.94 18.73
C ALA A 574 -19.71 -10.09 18.94
N VAL A 575 -20.49 -10.44 17.89
CA VAL A 575 -21.93 -10.72 18.02
C VAL A 575 -22.16 -11.92 18.94
N ALA A 576 -21.43 -13.02 18.72
CA ALA A 576 -21.52 -14.22 19.53
C ALA A 576 -21.17 -13.94 21.01
N SER A 577 -20.06 -13.26 21.26
CA SER A 577 -19.61 -12.90 22.62
C SER A 577 -20.59 -11.96 23.32
N ALA A 578 -21.09 -10.93 22.65
CA ALA A 578 -22.02 -9.97 23.23
C ALA A 578 -23.35 -10.64 23.59
N ALA A 579 -23.91 -11.47 22.69
CA ALA A 579 -25.13 -12.21 22.93
C ALA A 579 -24.97 -13.40 23.92
N GLY A 580 -23.73 -13.82 24.17
CA GLY A 580 -23.43 -15.03 24.95
C GLY A 580 -23.88 -16.31 24.23
N ALA A 581 -23.97 -16.25 22.93
CA ALA A 581 -24.25 -17.35 22.00
C ALA A 581 -22.96 -18.02 21.54
N ARG A 582 -23.07 -19.18 20.92
CA ARG A 582 -21.93 -19.87 20.33
C ARG A 582 -22.04 -19.86 18.80
N PRO A 583 -20.96 -19.49 18.08
CA PRO A 583 -20.95 -19.71 16.64
C PRO A 583 -21.06 -21.22 16.36
N ASN A 584 -21.80 -21.59 15.33
CA ASN A 584 -21.87 -22.96 14.85
C ASN A 584 -21.44 -23.00 13.40
N PHE A 585 -20.24 -23.48 13.15
CA PHE A 585 -19.73 -23.67 11.81
C PHE A 585 -19.71 -25.16 11.48
N PRO A 586 -20.38 -25.60 10.41
CA PRO A 586 -20.21 -26.96 9.90
C PRO A 586 -18.73 -27.24 9.60
N GLU A 587 -18.31 -28.48 9.69
CA GLU A 587 -16.95 -28.95 9.37
C GLU A 587 -15.85 -28.62 10.39
N VAL A 588 -16.15 -27.92 11.48
CA VAL A 588 -15.19 -27.66 12.55
C VAL A 588 -15.79 -28.01 13.91
N PRO A 589 -14.96 -28.21 14.94
CA PRO A 589 -15.45 -28.50 16.30
C PRO A 589 -16.43 -27.42 16.81
N GLU A 590 -17.40 -27.84 17.63
CA GLU A 590 -18.23 -26.91 18.40
C GLU A 590 -17.33 -25.96 19.22
N ASP A 591 -17.77 -24.73 19.39
CA ASP A 591 -17.03 -23.66 20.08
C ASP A 591 -15.87 -23.04 19.26
N THR A 592 -15.65 -23.45 18.00
CA THR A 592 -14.68 -22.76 17.11
C THR A 592 -15.16 -21.35 16.82
N SER A 593 -14.36 -20.35 17.13
CA SER A 593 -14.65 -18.96 16.77
C SER A 593 -14.35 -18.69 15.27
N ALA A 594 -14.95 -17.64 14.71
CA ALA A 594 -14.67 -17.25 13.33
C ALA A 594 -13.18 -16.91 13.11
N SER A 595 -12.53 -16.39 14.15
CA SER A 595 -11.09 -16.13 14.17
C SER A 595 -10.21 -17.39 14.17
N GLN A 596 -10.77 -18.55 14.42
CA GLN A 596 -10.06 -19.83 14.43
C GLN A 596 -10.27 -20.65 13.16
N LEU A 597 -11.14 -20.20 12.24
CA LEU A 597 -11.41 -20.93 11.01
C LEU A 597 -10.13 -21.12 10.19
N PRO A 598 -9.84 -22.34 9.74
CA PRO A 598 -8.57 -22.64 9.06
C PRO A 598 -8.51 -22.08 7.63
N ASP A 599 -9.66 -21.90 6.99
CA ASP A 599 -9.76 -21.61 5.57
C ASP A 599 -11.00 -20.77 5.26
N PRO A 600 -10.97 -19.82 4.32
CA PRO A 600 -12.13 -19.00 3.97
C PRO A 600 -13.30 -19.79 3.37
N HIS A 601 -13.10 -21.04 2.95
CA HIS A 601 -14.15 -21.91 2.40
C HIS A 601 -14.86 -22.75 3.47
N VAL A 602 -14.40 -22.70 4.72
CA VAL A 602 -15.04 -23.34 5.89
C VAL A 602 -16.01 -22.35 6.53
N GLY A 603 -17.10 -22.87 7.06
CA GLY A 603 -18.09 -22.06 7.78
C GLY A 603 -18.81 -21.07 6.86
N ARG A 604 -19.22 -21.50 5.68
CA ARG A 604 -19.98 -20.68 4.73
C ARG A 604 -21.43 -20.52 5.19
N ASP A 605 -21.67 -19.54 6.05
CA ASP A 605 -23.02 -19.09 6.45
C ASP A 605 -23.51 -17.88 5.64
N GLY A 606 -22.67 -17.37 4.72
CA GLY A 606 -22.91 -16.17 3.92
C GLY A 606 -22.62 -14.86 4.66
N PHE A 607 -22.56 -14.84 5.99
CA PHE A 607 -22.27 -13.63 6.76
C PHE A 607 -20.81 -13.18 6.58
N LEU A 608 -19.86 -14.07 6.79
CA LEU A 608 -18.43 -13.74 6.69
C LEU A 608 -18.07 -13.22 5.31
N ASP A 609 -18.56 -13.85 4.24
CA ASP A 609 -18.29 -13.44 2.86
C ASP A 609 -18.98 -12.10 2.55
N LEU A 610 -20.22 -11.91 3.03
CA LEU A 610 -20.96 -10.66 2.88
C LEU A 610 -20.24 -9.49 3.57
N PHE A 611 -19.63 -9.73 4.75
CA PHE A 611 -18.93 -8.71 5.51
C PHE A 611 -17.45 -8.55 5.14
N GLY A 612 -17.02 -9.19 4.05
CA GLY A 612 -15.73 -8.92 3.39
C GLY A 612 -14.58 -9.81 3.84
N ARG A 613 -14.87 -11.06 4.30
CA ARG A 613 -13.82 -12.07 4.47
C ARG A 613 -13.14 -12.30 3.12
N PRO A 614 -11.80 -12.21 3.02
CA PRO A 614 -11.09 -12.42 1.76
C PRO A 614 -11.12 -13.89 1.34
N SER A 615 -11.18 -14.12 0.03
CA SER A 615 -11.07 -15.47 -0.56
C SER A 615 -9.64 -16.02 -0.59
N ARG A 616 -8.64 -15.19 -0.25
CA ARG A 616 -7.20 -15.49 -0.28
C ARG A 616 -6.68 -15.83 -1.68
N GLU A 617 -7.21 -15.16 -2.69
CA GLU A 617 -6.78 -15.32 -4.08
C GLU A 617 -5.68 -14.32 -4.48
N SER A 618 -5.53 -13.24 -3.73
CA SER A 618 -4.55 -12.19 -3.93
C SER A 618 -3.76 -11.93 -2.65
N ALA A 619 -2.52 -11.50 -2.78
CA ALA A 619 -1.70 -11.03 -1.66
C ALA A 619 -1.96 -9.54 -1.31
N CYS A 620 -3.00 -8.92 -1.88
CA CYS A 620 -3.36 -7.53 -1.65
C CYS A 620 -4.26 -7.37 -0.42
N GLU A 621 -3.94 -6.42 0.44
CA GLU A 621 -4.83 -6.00 1.54
C GLU A 621 -6.21 -5.53 1.03
N CYS A 622 -6.29 -5.11 -0.24
CA CYS A 622 -7.53 -4.66 -0.87
C CYS A 622 -8.57 -5.78 -1.07
N GLU A 623 -8.19 -7.06 -0.90
CA GLU A 623 -9.12 -8.18 -0.98
C GLU A 623 -10.11 -8.18 0.22
N ARG A 624 -9.67 -7.70 1.37
CA ARG A 624 -10.52 -7.51 2.55
C ARG A 624 -11.35 -6.23 2.38
N ARG A 625 -12.61 -6.39 2.00
CA ARG A 625 -13.49 -5.24 1.71
C ARG A 625 -13.98 -4.58 3.00
N ALA A 626 -13.74 -3.28 3.11
CA ALA A 626 -14.23 -2.45 4.21
C ALA A 626 -15.46 -1.60 3.84
N ASP A 627 -15.89 -1.61 2.58
CA ASP A 627 -17.00 -0.80 2.08
C ASP A 627 -18.34 -1.25 2.65
N LEU A 628 -19.22 -0.27 2.90
CA LEU A 628 -20.60 -0.51 3.27
C LEU A 628 -21.43 -0.83 2.03
N SER A 629 -22.26 -1.87 2.12
CA SER A 629 -23.19 -2.23 1.07
C SER A 629 -24.61 -2.39 1.60
N LEU A 630 -25.60 -2.18 0.75
CA LEU A 630 -27.01 -2.38 1.10
C LEU A 630 -27.30 -3.81 1.59
N PRO A 631 -26.77 -4.87 0.96
CA PRO A 631 -26.93 -6.23 1.48
C PRO A 631 -26.41 -6.44 2.90
N GLN A 632 -25.29 -5.81 3.27
CA GLN A 632 -24.76 -5.85 4.64
C GLN A 632 -25.73 -5.19 5.63
N ALA A 633 -26.24 -4.00 5.29
CA ALA A 633 -27.21 -3.31 6.14
C ALA A 633 -28.51 -4.13 6.32
N LEU A 634 -29.02 -4.71 5.24
CA LEU A 634 -30.20 -5.59 5.30
C LEU A 634 -29.95 -6.85 6.13
N ASN A 635 -28.76 -7.44 6.05
CA ASN A 635 -28.40 -8.62 6.84
C ASN A 635 -28.29 -8.29 8.34
N LEU A 636 -27.73 -7.13 8.71
CA LEU A 636 -27.68 -6.69 10.10
C LEU A 636 -29.08 -6.53 10.70
N VAL A 637 -30.05 -6.00 9.93
CA VAL A 637 -31.41 -5.76 10.40
C VAL A 637 -32.27 -7.04 10.43
N ASN A 638 -32.17 -7.88 9.38
CA ASN A 638 -33.06 -9.01 9.17
C ASN A 638 -32.36 -10.38 9.11
N GLY A 639 -31.02 -10.41 9.20
CA GLY A 639 -30.25 -11.65 9.08
C GLY A 639 -30.35 -12.54 10.30
N ARG A 640 -30.26 -13.86 10.08
CA ARG A 640 -30.34 -14.87 11.13
C ARG A 640 -29.20 -14.78 12.14
N THR A 641 -28.01 -14.41 11.71
CA THR A 641 -26.82 -14.37 12.58
C THR A 641 -27.05 -13.55 13.85
N ILE A 642 -27.63 -12.35 13.73
CA ILE A 642 -27.92 -11.50 14.89
C ILE A 642 -29.21 -11.97 15.60
N SER A 643 -30.28 -12.23 14.84
CA SER A 643 -31.57 -12.61 15.44
C SER A 643 -31.48 -13.91 16.26
N ASP A 644 -30.81 -14.93 15.70
CA ASP A 644 -30.66 -16.23 16.40
C ASP A 644 -29.73 -16.11 17.61
N ALA A 645 -28.65 -15.33 17.50
CA ALA A 645 -27.77 -15.09 18.65
C ALA A 645 -28.46 -14.36 19.79
N VAL A 646 -29.29 -13.37 19.50
CA VAL A 646 -30.06 -12.60 20.51
C VAL A 646 -31.18 -13.45 21.14
N ALA A 647 -31.80 -14.33 20.34
CA ALA A 647 -32.89 -15.19 20.79
C ALA A 647 -32.43 -16.50 21.43
N ASP A 648 -31.13 -16.77 21.48
CA ASP A 648 -30.57 -18.01 22.03
C ASP A 648 -31.09 -18.26 23.49
N PRO A 649 -31.80 -19.36 23.75
CA PRO A 649 -32.33 -19.68 25.11
C PRO A 649 -31.22 -19.92 26.13
N LYS A 650 -29.99 -20.19 25.72
CA LYS A 650 -28.80 -20.29 26.56
C LYS A 650 -27.94 -19.02 26.52
N GLY A 651 -28.37 -18.00 25.77
CA GLY A 651 -27.67 -16.75 25.59
C GLY A 651 -27.72 -15.81 26.80
N ARG A 652 -27.07 -14.66 26.67
CA ARG A 652 -26.95 -13.65 27.74
C ARG A 652 -28.32 -13.11 28.19
N VAL A 653 -29.16 -12.73 27.22
CA VAL A 653 -30.50 -12.18 27.53
C VAL A 653 -31.33 -13.16 28.35
N ALA A 654 -31.40 -14.42 27.92
CA ALA A 654 -32.14 -15.45 28.62
C ALA A 654 -31.62 -15.66 30.07
N LYS A 655 -30.28 -15.74 30.21
CA LYS A 655 -29.64 -15.90 31.56
C LYS A 655 -29.95 -14.72 32.50
N LEU A 656 -29.95 -13.50 32.00
CA LEU A 656 -30.21 -12.31 32.81
C LEU A 656 -31.67 -12.23 33.24
N VAL A 657 -32.61 -12.51 32.35
CA VAL A 657 -34.05 -12.45 32.64
C VAL A 657 -34.47 -13.59 33.54
N LEU A 658 -34.08 -14.83 33.23
CA LEU A 658 -34.38 -16.01 34.04
C LEU A 658 -33.69 -15.97 35.42
N GLY A 659 -32.50 -15.36 35.48
CA GLY A 659 -31.79 -15.14 36.76
C GLY A 659 -32.35 -14.03 37.63
N GLY A 660 -33.51 -13.45 37.27
CA GLY A 660 -34.22 -12.45 38.09
C GLY A 660 -33.46 -11.13 38.28
N LYS A 661 -32.55 -10.77 37.38
CA LYS A 661 -31.80 -9.50 37.47
C LYS A 661 -32.75 -8.31 37.37
N THR A 662 -32.46 -7.21 38.04
CA THR A 662 -33.22 -5.95 37.92
C THR A 662 -33.10 -5.38 36.52
N ASP A 663 -34.04 -4.53 36.07
CA ASP A 663 -33.99 -3.89 34.76
C ASP A 663 -32.72 -3.03 34.59
N ALA A 664 -32.31 -2.33 35.66
CA ALA A 664 -31.05 -1.58 35.66
C ALA A 664 -29.82 -2.49 35.42
N ALA A 665 -29.78 -3.65 36.09
CA ALA A 665 -28.69 -4.62 35.93
C ALA A 665 -28.70 -5.25 34.51
N ILE A 666 -29.88 -5.51 33.95
CA ILE A 666 -29.98 -6.00 32.56
C ILE A 666 -29.43 -4.95 31.57
N VAL A 667 -29.89 -3.70 31.66
CA VAL A 667 -29.43 -2.61 30.79
C VAL A 667 -27.91 -2.45 30.91
N GLU A 668 -27.37 -2.41 32.13
CA GLU A 668 -25.93 -2.30 32.36
C GLU A 668 -25.15 -3.42 31.68
N GLU A 669 -25.57 -4.67 31.90
CA GLU A 669 -24.88 -5.85 31.35
C GLU A 669 -24.91 -5.88 29.81
N LEU A 670 -26.04 -5.49 29.20
CA LEU A 670 -26.16 -5.42 27.76
C LEU A 670 -25.24 -4.33 27.15
N TYR A 671 -25.14 -3.18 27.81
CA TYR A 671 -24.20 -2.12 27.38
C TYR A 671 -22.74 -2.53 27.53
N LEU A 672 -22.40 -3.16 28.65
CA LEU A 672 -21.03 -3.65 28.87
C LEU A 672 -20.64 -4.72 27.88
N SER A 673 -21.51 -5.67 27.58
CA SER A 673 -21.21 -6.78 26.67
C SER A 673 -21.18 -6.35 25.20
N ALA A 674 -22.03 -5.42 24.76
CA ALA A 674 -22.08 -4.95 23.38
C ALA A 674 -21.13 -3.77 23.13
N LEU A 675 -21.15 -2.75 23.99
CA LEU A 675 -20.44 -1.50 23.76
C LEU A 675 -19.19 -1.33 24.63
N SER A 676 -18.90 -2.29 25.51
CA SER A 676 -17.74 -2.28 26.43
C SER A 676 -17.65 -1.03 27.30
N ARG A 677 -18.80 -0.45 27.64
CA ARG A 677 -18.94 0.71 28.55
C ARG A 677 -20.21 0.68 29.33
N LEU A 678 -20.26 1.41 30.42
CA LEU A 678 -21.49 1.63 31.16
C LEU A 678 -22.48 2.49 30.35
N PRO A 679 -23.81 2.27 30.50
CA PRO A 679 -24.79 3.19 29.95
C PRO A 679 -24.69 4.55 30.68
N ASN A 680 -24.87 5.66 29.97
CA ASN A 680 -25.04 6.94 30.64
C ASN A 680 -26.42 7.01 31.30
N LYS A 681 -26.66 8.06 32.11
CA LYS A 681 -27.90 8.23 32.85
C LYS A 681 -29.15 8.14 31.98
N ALA A 682 -29.13 8.86 30.83
CA ALA A 682 -30.27 8.87 29.90
C ALA A 682 -30.48 7.54 29.19
N GLU A 683 -29.41 6.83 28.86
CA GLU A 683 -29.46 5.47 28.30
C GLU A 683 -30.03 4.47 29.28
N SER A 684 -29.58 4.53 30.55
CA SER A 684 -30.05 3.66 31.64
C SER A 684 -31.54 3.88 31.89
N GLU A 685 -31.99 5.12 32.05
CA GLU A 685 -33.40 5.45 32.30
C GLU A 685 -34.31 5.02 31.14
N ARG A 686 -33.90 5.26 29.87
CA ARG A 686 -34.66 4.80 28.71
C ARG A 686 -34.73 3.29 28.60
N GLY A 687 -33.61 2.60 28.83
CA GLY A 687 -33.56 1.14 28.82
C GLY A 687 -34.46 0.52 29.84
N GLN A 688 -34.43 0.99 31.11
CA GLN A 688 -35.29 0.49 32.21
C GLN A 688 -36.77 0.74 31.87
N LYS A 689 -37.13 1.96 31.43
CA LYS A 689 -38.51 2.28 31.03
C LYS A 689 -39.00 1.38 29.90
N TYR A 690 -38.13 1.06 28.94
CA TYR A 690 -38.46 0.16 27.84
C TYR A 690 -38.73 -1.26 28.34
N LEU A 691 -37.85 -1.80 29.18
CA LEU A 691 -38.02 -3.15 29.77
C LEU A 691 -39.29 -3.29 30.55
N ALA A 692 -39.68 -2.29 31.34
CA ALA A 692 -40.91 -2.30 32.13
C ALA A 692 -42.21 -2.25 31.31
N GLY A 693 -42.13 -1.89 30.01
CA GLY A 693 -43.32 -1.64 29.16
C GLY A 693 -43.97 -2.88 28.54
N GLY A 694 -43.50 -4.12 28.77
CA GLY A 694 -44.08 -5.33 28.15
C GLY A 694 -43.36 -6.62 28.50
N ALA A 695 -43.46 -7.64 27.62
CA ALA A 695 -42.78 -8.93 27.83
C ALA A 695 -41.26 -8.75 27.96
N ARG A 696 -40.75 -8.91 29.15
CA ARG A 696 -39.38 -8.54 29.56
C ARG A 696 -38.31 -9.20 28.72
N THR A 697 -38.45 -10.50 28.39
CA THR A 697 -37.52 -11.22 27.54
C THR A 697 -37.43 -10.60 26.13
N VAL A 698 -38.60 -10.36 25.51
CA VAL A 698 -38.68 -9.75 24.15
C VAL A 698 -38.05 -8.37 24.18
N ARG A 699 -38.39 -7.54 25.18
CA ARG A 699 -37.83 -6.19 25.30
C ARG A 699 -36.33 -6.18 25.53
N ALA A 700 -35.78 -7.13 26.26
CA ALA A 700 -34.34 -7.27 26.47
C ALA A 700 -33.63 -7.75 25.16
N GLN A 701 -34.30 -8.62 24.38
CA GLN A 701 -33.83 -9.03 23.07
C GLN A 701 -33.81 -7.85 22.07
N ASP A 702 -34.88 -7.05 22.02
CA ASP A 702 -34.96 -5.86 21.20
C ASP A 702 -33.84 -4.85 21.54
N LEU A 703 -33.59 -4.64 22.85
CA LEU A 703 -32.52 -3.75 23.31
C LEU A 703 -31.15 -4.27 22.89
N MET A 704 -30.87 -5.58 23.04
CA MET A 704 -29.63 -6.19 22.59
C MET A 704 -29.47 -6.06 21.07
N TRP A 705 -30.54 -6.36 20.32
CA TRP A 705 -30.55 -6.19 18.87
C TRP A 705 -30.21 -4.75 18.45
N ALA A 706 -30.82 -3.76 19.11
CA ALA A 706 -30.56 -2.34 18.83
C ALA A 706 -29.10 -1.95 19.13
N LEU A 707 -28.52 -2.48 20.21
CA LEU A 707 -27.11 -2.24 20.55
C LEU A 707 -26.17 -2.85 19.51
N LEU A 708 -26.42 -4.09 19.07
CA LEU A 708 -25.63 -4.79 18.05
C LEU A 708 -25.68 -4.11 16.65
N ASN A 709 -26.79 -3.41 16.35
CA ASN A 709 -26.95 -2.64 15.12
C ASN A 709 -26.43 -1.19 15.23
N SER A 710 -25.95 -0.78 16.39
CA SER A 710 -25.45 0.59 16.58
C SER A 710 -24.06 0.79 15.98
N LYS A 711 -23.76 2.04 15.57
CA LYS A 711 -22.39 2.42 15.16
C LYS A 711 -21.36 2.11 16.25
N GLY A 712 -21.73 2.30 17.52
CA GLY A 712 -20.87 1.99 18.66
C GLY A 712 -20.47 0.52 18.77
N PHE A 713 -21.27 -0.41 18.22
CA PHE A 713 -20.93 -1.82 18.16
C PHE A 713 -20.09 -2.14 16.90
N LEU A 714 -20.53 -1.68 15.72
CA LEU A 714 -19.99 -2.08 14.41
C LEU A 714 -18.57 -1.55 14.14
N TYR A 715 -18.14 -0.51 14.86
CA TYR A 715 -16.86 0.14 14.64
C TYR A 715 -15.91 0.01 15.83
N ILE A 716 -14.62 0.03 15.51
CA ILE A 716 -13.50 0.23 16.44
C ILE A 716 -13.21 1.73 16.44
N TYR A 717 -13.30 2.38 17.59
CA TYR A 717 -13.17 3.84 17.73
C TYR A 717 -12.32 4.26 18.91
#